data_c8ab5787e00fab85803de861dad93faa
#
_entry.id   c8ab5787e00fab85803de861dad93faa
#
_cell.length_a   1.000
_cell.length_b   1.000
_cell.length_c   1.000
_cell.angle_alpha   90.00
_cell.angle_beta   90.00
_cell.angle_gamma   90.00
#
_symmetry.space_group_name_H-M   'P 1'
#
loop_
_entity.id
_entity.type
_entity.pdbx_description
1 polymer ?
#
loop_
_entity_poly.entity_id
_entity_poly.type
_entity_poly.pdbx_seq_one_letter_code
_entity_poly.pdbx_strand_id
1 'polypeptide(L)'
;LLDDANELSDLEGFADFVSNRGNIKALLTVRNYAFEHVMNSVSKFCKPYLYEVNPLDEETALQVVENGFGIAKGRASADIIRLSRGNMRLACAAAEVAKDRGIEVFSTMPSLIEACYEEKVSLLSGDAKRAATIVSVLDAHKVDGNEDLDKLLAKVGISHDCYVDACVTLCHDELVDACQGMVAVAPGEQVLRDYLLYRAFIAEKSLSLSDVEGLECGNTLCLRIVSILANNFYSDELVSSLKSQLDDIWVLASEAKRWKMVQEYHILLGEKGLEHILGAIEGTRPGSYDYLAYRFDKRPEVYSQESRILLSLKPFLHDPQFGEPEELFFMALEKNILPPREAKKTLTTTMCINENSYPDEFRYENEVIKRLACDFRRTKENRYGVLLAYYVEALLAPTYEGETRMEGYKVTFIHGSHIYTEAMIGLRKQSIAYLYELRDCSELSHLCDSVITGVRGIGGDDGAGRLWKDTLEELYKGYVSQIESIETCSLPGFVQLEKELISQGVITEEGLPFMGASPEERIAAQIFLGDSRGLDISDELTELIQTASSAELLGAILIASSAGRQSSTGIPYPILSDVMILGADTLTECAESIILSDVPFYAVPDDLLIRWIDLHGIDRVRGLVLKRQENDIPEWLSRIDEARLKEFGVNPDLARDIEGGANKYGETVSYEAAMKIDTATPGFFARYAAGALQKLERGSHAFYRLLPSNINNAEQRAFASKPEMLSLLEGILLEFVRSETNPYWNEDVLRFIVANDGQFPERAIPVLMKFKATYAMKHLGEAVWREENSETATDGAWRAIEGFETNLQGMLKPFALKYFLDYAIEHCGDAVASWLASRSMQDGRLADFLPDVAMELPENLKVKYIVSLCQEGLSSEELKKVPVIMSYFGASWSGSEIPLLQGKIDFIEEVIENLPGVAFIRHRMVLEDAIASVKRRIEYAEVDEFLHPF
;
A
#
# COMPACT_ATOMS: atom_id res chain seq x y z
N LEU A 1 30.77 -28.19 -10.17
CA LEU A 1 29.64 -27.66 -10.92
C LEU A 1 28.47 -28.63 -10.79
N LEU A 2 27.35 -28.17 -10.42
CA LEU A 2 26.08 -28.87 -10.44
C LEU A 2 25.14 -28.04 -11.33
N ASP A 3 24.79 -28.58 -12.47
CA ASP A 3 23.88 -27.94 -13.42
C ASP A 3 22.47 -28.35 -13.11
N ASP A 4 21.52 -27.41 -13.28
CA ASP A 4 20.11 -27.58 -12.94
C ASP A 4 19.92 -28.18 -11.51
N ALA A 5 20.47 -27.48 -10.50
CA ALA A 5 20.45 -27.94 -9.10
C ALA A 5 19.04 -28.18 -8.55
N ASN A 6 18.02 -27.64 -9.17
CA ASN A 6 16.61 -27.87 -8.88
C ASN A 6 16.14 -29.33 -9.17
N GLU A 7 16.91 -30.08 -9.93
CA GLU A 7 16.60 -31.49 -10.25
C GLU A 7 17.26 -32.48 -9.27
N LEU A 8 18.08 -31.97 -8.36
CA LEU A 8 18.75 -32.81 -7.38
C LEU A 8 17.77 -33.22 -6.25
N SER A 9 17.49 -34.51 -6.16
CA SER A 9 16.55 -35.07 -5.18
C SER A 9 16.96 -34.91 -3.71
N ASP A 10 18.25 -34.66 -3.42
CA ASP A 10 18.82 -34.43 -2.07
C ASP A 10 19.76 -33.24 -2.08
N LEU A 11 19.22 -32.08 -2.37
CA LEU A 11 19.96 -30.81 -2.42
C LEU A 11 20.50 -30.41 -1.03
N GLU A 12 19.75 -30.68 0.03
CA GLU A 12 20.15 -30.37 1.41
C GLU A 12 21.30 -31.25 1.86
N GLY A 13 21.23 -32.57 1.62
CA GLY A 13 22.36 -33.46 1.87
C GLY A 13 23.62 -33.09 1.09
N PHE A 14 23.46 -32.60 -0.14
CA PHE A 14 24.57 -32.04 -0.93
C PHE A 14 25.13 -30.77 -0.30
N ALA A 15 24.29 -29.83 0.11
CA ALA A 15 24.69 -28.57 0.74
C ALA A 15 25.38 -28.80 2.09
N ASP A 16 24.87 -29.70 2.92
CA ASP A 16 25.51 -30.15 4.17
C ASP A 16 26.88 -30.78 3.90
N PHE A 17 26.97 -31.69 2.92
CA PHE A 17 28.25 -32.31 2.52
C PHE A 17 29.29 -31.26 2.11
N VAL A 18 28.90 -30.25 1.32
CA VAL A 18 29.78 -29.16 0.89
C VAL A 18 30.21 -28.28 2.07
N SER A 19 29.26 -27.92 2.94
CA SER A 19 29.47 -27.03 4.09
C SER A 19 30.47 -27.62 5.11
N ASN A 20 30.39 -28.94 5.33
CA ASN A 20 31.25 -29.64 6.26
C ASN A 20 32.68 -29.91 5.73
N ARG A 21 33.00 -29.50 4.50
CA ARG A 21 34.28 -29.67 3.85
C ARG A 21 34.85 -28.34 3.39
N GLY A 22 35.68 -27.72 4.21
CA GLY A 22 36.29 -26.40 3.96
C GLY A 22 37.19 -26.25 2.72
N ASN A 23 37.45 -27.34 1.99
CA ASN A 23 38.22 -27.37 0.75
C ASN A 23 37.35 -27.54 -0.53
N ILE A 24 36.05 -27.62 -0.39
CA ILE A 24 35.12 -27.75 -1.51
C ILE A 24 34.32 -26.45 -1.69
N LYS A 25 34.19 -26.01 -2.94
CA LYS A 25 33.26 -24.99 -3.37
C LYS A 25 32.34 -25.56 -4.44
N ALA A 26 31.05 -25.36 -4.29
CA ALA A 26 30.09 -25.76 -5.29
C ALA A 26 29.64 -24.52 -6.11
N LEU A 27 29.50 -24.71 -7.42
CA LEU A 27 28.83 -23.79 -8.32
C LEU A 27 27.54 -24.47 -8.78
N LEU A 28 26.42 -23.87 -8.48
CA LEU A 28 25.07 -24.37 -8.81
C LEU A 28 24.47 -23.49 -9.90
N THR A 29 23.94 -24.08 -10.96
CA THR A 29 23.02 -23.35 -11.85
C THR A 29 21.61 -23.70 -11.44
N VAL A 30 20.74 -22.70 -11.49
CA VAL A 30 19.34 -22.82 -11.05
C VAL A 30 18.47 -22.03 -12.01
N ARG A 31 17.35 -22.58 -12.41
CA ARG A 31 16.34 -21.86 -13.21
C ARG A 31 15.57 -20.88 -12.32
N ASN A 32 15.13 -19.77 -12.90
CA ASN A 32 14.44 -18.70 -12.15
C ASN A 32 13.26 -19.20 -11.34
N TYR A 33 12.45 -20.11 -11.86
CA TYR A 33 11.28 -20.65 -11.17
C TYR A 33 11.63 -21.48 -9.91
N ALA A 34 12.82 -22.08 -9.86
CA ALA A 34 13.29 -22.90 -8.74
C ALA A 34 14.26 -22.17 -7.81
N PHE A 35 14.58 -20.91 -8.12
CA PHE A 35 15.61 -20.13 -7.43
C PHE A 35 15.37 -20.06 -5.91
N GLU A 36 14.15 -19.70 -5.49
CA GLU A 36 13.84 -19.56 -4.06
C GLU A 36 13.93 -20.89 -3.31
N HIS A 37 13.48 -21.97 -3.90
CA HIS A 37 13.58 -23.30 -3.33
C HIS A 37 15.05 -23.69 -3.09
N VAL A 38 15.89 -23.58 -4.12
CA VAL A 38 17.31 -23.90 -4.01
C VAL A 38 18.04 -23.00 -3.02
N MET A 39 17.73 -21.68 -3.03
CA MET A 39 18.32 -20.73 -2.09
C MET A 39 17.94 -21.05 -0.64
N ASN A 40 16.69 -21.38 -0.38
CA ASN A 40 16.22 -21.72 0.95
C ASN A 40 16.90 -23.02 1.46
N SER A 41 17.00 -24.03 0.62
CA SER A 41 17.65 -25.30 0.99
C SER A 41 19.16 -25.11 1.27
N VAL A 42 19.86 -24.39 0.39
CA VAL A 42 21.31 -24.19 0.53
C VAL A 42 21.66 -23.24 1.68
N SER A 43 20.81 -22.23 1.94
CA SER A 43 21.05 -21.22 3.00
C SER A 43 21.00 -21.80 4.41
N LYS A 44 20.40 -22.96 4.61
CA LYS A 44 20.36 -23.67 5.90
C LYS A 44 21.78 -24.13 6.33
N PHE A 45 22.63 -24.47 5.37
CA PHE A 45 23.93 -25.08 5.64
C PHE A 45 25.13 -24.16 5.38
N CYS A 46 24.99 -23.20 4.46
CA CYS A 46 26.07 -22.28 4.11
C CYS A 46 25.49 -20.93 3.67
N LYS A 47 26.33 -19.90 3.66
CA LYS A 47 25.96 -18.60 3.07
C LYS A 47 26.25 -18.63 1.58
N PRO A 48 25.25 -18.79 0.70
CA PRO A 48 25.46 -18.81 -0.73
C PRO A 48 25.88 -17.44 -1.24
N TYR A 49 26.69 -17.42 -2.28
CA TYR A 49 27.00 -16.21 -3.04
C TYR A 49 26.18 -16.22 -4.31
N LEU A 50 25.26 -15.28 -4.43
CA LEU A 50 24.40 -15.15 -5.60
C LEU A 50 25.13 -14.43 -6.72
N TYR A 51 25.10 -15.02 -7.90
CA TYR A 51 25.52 -14.40 -9.15
C TYR A 51 24.38 -14.51 -10.16
N GLU A 52 23.74 -13.38 -10.41
CA GLU A 52 22.68 -13.30 -11.42
C GLU A 52 23.32 -13.29 -12.82
N VAL A 53 22.95 -14.28 -13.64
CA VAL A 53 23.41 -14.37 -15.04
C VAL A 53 22.43 -13.54 -15.88
N ASN A 54 22.80 -12.31 -16.17
CA ASN A 54 22.06 -11.49 -17.10
C ASN A 54 22.04 -12.09 -18.51
N PRO A 55 21.00 -11.83 -19.31
CA PRO A 55 21.03 -12.14 -20.73
C PRO A 55 22.33 -11.63 -21.36
N LEU A 56 22.90 -12.41 -22.25
CA LEU A 56 24.12 -12.00 -22.96
C LEU A 56 23.81 -10.69 -23.72
N ASP A 57 24.75 -9.76 -23.67
CA ASP A 57 24.69 -8.59 -24.54
C ASP A 57 24.84 -9.05 -26.00
N GLU A 58 24.33 -8.20 -26.90
CA GLU A 58 24.27 -8.52 -28.34
C GLU A 58 25.67 -8.85 -28.93
N GLU A 59 26.72 -8.16 -28.45
CA GLU A 59 28.08 -8.37 -28.92
C GLU A 59 28.61 -9.75 -28.48
N THR A 60 28.40 -10.11 -27.23
CA THR A 60 28.81 -11.43 -26.69
C THR A 60 27.97 -12.54 -27.35
N ALA A 61 26.68 -12.35 -27.55
CA ALA A 61 25.85 -13.31 -28.26
C ALA A 61 26.30 -13.53 -29.71
N LEU A 62 26.66 -12.46 -30.42
CA LEU A 62 27.26 -12.52 -31.74
C LEU A 62 28.57 -13.30 -31.73
N GLN A 63 29.44 -13.07 -30.76
CA GLN A 63 30.72 -13.83 -30.64
C GLN A 63 30.47 -15.33 -30.43
N VAL A 64 29.44 -15.71 -29.66
CA VAL A 64 29.08 -17.13 -29.49
C VAL A 64 28.65 -17.75 -30.81
N VAL A 65 27.77 -17.09 -31.58
CA VAL A 65 27.30 -17.58 -32.89
C VAL A 65 28.45 -17.63 -33.92
N GLU A 66 29.28 -16.59 -33.97
CA GLU A 66 30.36 -16.50 -34.97
C GLU A 66 31.51 -17.48 -34.65
N ASN A 67 32.01 -17.47 -33.40
CA ASN A 67 33.18 -18.26 -33.03
C ASN A 67 32.85 -19.70 -32.63
N GLY A 68 31.71 -19.91 -31.95
CA GLY A 68 31.25 -21.22 -31.49
C GLY A 68 30.73 -22.11 -32.62
N PHE A 69 30.01 -21.54 -33.55
CA PHE A 69 29.38 -22.27 -34.67
C PHE A 69 30.05 -22.02 -36.02
N GLY A 70 30.95 -21.05 -36.09
CA GLY A 70 31.68 -20.74 -37.34
C GLY A 70 30.81 -20.00 -38.37
N ILE A 71 29.76 -19.28 -37.94
CA ILE A 71 28.96 -18.48 -38.83
C ILE A 71 29.75 -17.23 -39.23
N ALA A 72 29.75 -16.89 -40.52
CA ALA A 72 30.49 -15.75 -41.03
C ALA A 72 30.01 -14.44 -40.36
N LYS A 73 30.97 -13.63 -39.89
CA LYS A 73 30.67 -12.32 -39.31
C LYS A 73 29.95 -11.43 -40.32
N GLY A 74 28.81 -10.89 -39.93
CA GLY A 74 28.05 -9.97 -40.76
C GLY A 74 26.53 -10.07 -40.60
N ARG A 75 25.80 -9.83 -41.68
CA ARG A 75 24.34 -9.84 -41.67
C ARG A 75 23.73 -11.14 -41.15
N ALA A 76 24.39 -12.25 -41.45
CA ALA A 76 24.00 -13.60 -41.08
C ALA A 76 23.91 -13.82 -39.55
N SER A 77 25.02 -13.57 -38.87
CA SER A 77 25.08 -13.67 -37.41
C SER A 77 24.16 -12.68 -36.73
N ALA A 78 24.08 -11.44 -37.22
CA ALA A 78 23.16 -10.41 -36.71
C ALA A 78 21.67 -10.79 -36.89
N ASP A 79 21.30 -11.38 -38.05
CA ASP A 79 19.90 -11.81 -38.25
C ASP A 79 19.51 -12.99 -37.34
N ILE A 80 20.43 -13.94 -37.06
CA ILE A 80 20.17 -15.00 -36.07
C ILE A 80 19.93 -14.40 -34.69
N ILE A 81 20.78 -13.50 -34.22
CA ILE A 81 20.64 -12.89 -32.89
C ILE A 81 19.36 -12.05 -32.81
N ARG A 82 19.10 -11.21 -33.81
CA ARG A 82 17.88 -10.39 -33.88
C ARG A 82 16.61 -11.24 -33.86
N LEU A 83 16.55 -12.32 -34.64
CA LEU A 83 15.39 -13.20 -34.75
C LEU A 83 15.21 -14.07 -33.50
N SER A 84 16.29 -14.46 -32.82
CA SER A 84 16.22 -15.21 -31.56
C SER A 84 15.79 -14.37 -30.36
N ARG A 85 15.72 -13.04 -30.50
CA ARG A 85 15.28 -12.09 -29.43
C ARG A 85 16.01 -12.31 -28.09
N GLY A 86 17.30 -12.60 -28.10
CA GLY A 86 18.11 -12.84 -26.91
C GLY A 86 18.01 -14.26 -26.34
N ASN A 87 17.19 -15.13 -26.89
CA ASN A 87 17.15 -16.55 -26.51
C ASN A 87 18.36 -17.27 -27.12
N MET A 88 19.42 -17.46 -26.30
CA MET A 88 20.68 -18.09 -26.77
C MET A 88 20.51 -19.56 -27.20
N ARG A 89 19.60 -20.31 -26.60
CA ARG A 89 19.31 -21.70 -26.98
C ARG A 89 18.75 -21.74 -28.42
N LEU A 90 17.81 -20.85 -28.73
CA LEU A 90 17.30 -20.69 -30.09
C LEU A 90 18.36 -20.16 -31.04
N ALA A 91 19.20 -19.20 -30.60
CA ALA A 91 20.29 -18.68 -31.41
C ALA A 91 21.34 -19.78 -31.77
N CYS A 92 21.69 -20.65 -30.83
CA CYS A 92 22.58 -21.77 -31.04
C CYS A 92 21.97 -22.82 -32.00
N ALA A 93 20.69 -23.20 -31.78
CA ALA A 93 19.98 -24.11 -32.69
C ALA A 93 19.88 -23.53 -34.12
N ALA A 94 19.59 -22.23 -34.23
CA ALA A 94 19.57 -21.53 -35.51
C ALA A 94 20.95 -21.50 -36.19
N ALA A 95 22.00 -21.30 -35.43
CA ALA A 95 23.38 -21.34 -35.95
C ALA A 95 23.75 -22.73 -36.48
N GLU A 96 23.34 -23.82 -35.82
CA GLU A 96 23.51 -25.18 -36.31
C GLU A 96 22.78 -25.40 -37.66
N VAL A 97 21.50 -25.03 -37.70
CA VAL A 97 20.70 -25.14 -38.94
C VAL A 97 21.29 -24.28 -40.08
N ALA A 98 21.74 -23.04 -39.73
CA ALA A 98 22.38 -22.16 -40.71
C ALA A 98 23.67 -22.73 -41.31
N LYS A 99 24.43 -23.45 -40.48
CA LYS A 99 25.67 -24.13 -40.92
C LYS A 99 25.38 -25.25 -41.92
N ASP A 100 24.29 -26.00 -41.74
CA ASP A 100 23.95 -27.15 -42.54
C ASP A 100 23.13 -26.79 -43.78
N ARG A 101 22.25 -25.82 -43.71
CA ARG A 101 21.24 -25.51 -44.76
C ARG A 101 21.39 -24.11 -45.38
N GLY A 102 22.28 -23.28 -44.81
CA GLY A 102 22.44 -21.87 -45.23
C GLY A 102 21.46 -20.94 -44.58
N ILE A 103 21.80 -19.64 -44.58
CA ILE A 103 21.07 -18.57 -43.81
C ILE A 103 19.82 -18.10 -44.54
N GLU A 104 19.67 -18.36 -45.81
CA GLU A 104 18.51 -17.95 -46.62
C GLU A 104 17.21 -18.60 -46.15
N VAL A 105 17.29 -19.59 -45.25
CA VAL A 105 16.14 -20.28 -44.65
C VAL A 105 15.39 -19.38 -43.65
N PHE A 106 16.04 -18.34 -43.09
CA PHE A 106 15.49 -17.53 -42.03
C PHE A 106 15.12 -16.12 -42.52
N SER A 107 13.88 -15.88 -42.89
CA SER A 107 13.38 -14.54 -43.21
C SER A 107 12.60 -13.91 -42.06
N THR A 108 12.02 -14.73 -41.18
CA THR A 108 11.14 -14.33 -40.08
C THR A 108 11.36 -15.21 -38.86
N MET A 109 10.90 -14.81 -37.70
CA MET A 109 10.91 -15.62 -36.47
C MET A 109 10.18 -16.97 -36.65
N PRO A 110 8.97 -17.02 -37.26
CA PRO A 110 8.32 -18.29 -37.55
C PRO A 110 9.17 -19.25 -38.40
N SER A 111 9.80 -18.76 -39.48
CA SER A 111 10.66 -19.62 -40.33
C SER A 111 11.91 -20.10 -39.59
N LEU A 112 12.45 -19.33 -38.68
CA LEU A 112 13.57 -19.73 -37.83
C LEU A 112 13.16 -20.89 -36.91
N ILE A 113 12.06 -20.71 -36.16
CA ILE A 113 11.57 -21.72 -35.22
C ILE A 113 11.18 -23.01 -35.98
N GLU A 114 10.50 -22.88 -37.10
CA GLU A 114 10.14 -24.00 -37.95
C GLU A 114 11.40 -24.78 -38.39
N ALA A 115 12.42 -24.10 -38.91
CA ALA A 115 13.66 -24.75 -39.32
C ALA A 115 14.39 -25.47 -38.15
N CYS A 116 14.31 -24.96 -36.93
CA CYS A 116 14.93 -25.56 -35.77
C CYS A 116 14.18 -26.79 -35.23
N TYR A 117 12.86 -26.79 -35.30
CA TYR A 117 12.04 -27.81 -34.65
C TYR A 117 11.30 -28.76 -35.59
N GLU A 118 11.13 -28.44 -36.90
CA GLU A 118 10.39 -29.28 -37.82
C GLU A 118 10.96 -30.70 -37.94
N GLU A 119 12.28 -30.83 -37.94
CA GLU A 119 12.91 -32.13 -37.98
C GLU A 119 12.65 -32.96 -36.72
N LYS A 120 12.81 -32.35 -35.51
CA LYS A 120 12.48 -33.00 -34.24
C LYS A 120 11.02 -33.43 -34.19
N VAL A 121 10.09 -32.52 -34.53
CA VAL A 121 8.65 -32.80 -34.56
C VAL A 121 8.28 -33.82 -35.62
N SER A 122 8.92 -33.82 -36.79
CA SER A 122 8.65 -34.82 -37.86
C SER A 122 9.01 -36.24 -37.43
N LEU A 123 10.01 -36.41 -36.56
CA LEU A 123 10.43 -37.72 -36.06
C LEU A 123 9.49 -38.31 -35.01
N LEU A 124 8.66 -37.50 -34.38
CA LEU A 124 7.70 -37.97 -33.39
C LEU A 124 6.61 -38.84 -34.02
N SER A 125 6.14 -39.87 -33.29
CA SER A 125 4.99 -40.65 -33.72
C SER A 125 3.72 -39.78 -33.77
N GLY A 126 2.67 -40.23 -34.45
CA GLY A 126 1.40 -39.48 -34.50
C GLY A 126 0.80 -39.22 -33.11
N ASP A 127 0.89 -40.20 -32.21
CA ASP A 127 0.38 -40.07 -30.85
C ASP A 127 1.28 -39.16 -30.00
N ALA A 128 2.61 -39.23 -30.14
CA ALA A 128 3.52 -38.31 -29.47
C ALA A 128 3.32 -36.85 -29.92
N LYS A 129 3.07 -36.59 -31.20
CA LYS A 129 2.73 -35.24 -31.68
C LYS A 129 1.44 -34.71 -31.06
N ARG A 130 0.38 -35.54 -31.03
CA ARG A 130 -0.90 -35.17 -30.40
C ARG A 130 -0.75 -34.92 -28.89
N ALA A 131 -0.02 -35.80 -28.21
CA ALA A 131 0.27 -35.64 -26.79
C ALA A 131 1.05 -34.35 -26.50
N ALA A 132 2.15 -34.07 -27.21
CA ALA A 132 2.94 -32.85 -27.08
C ALA A 132 2.09 -31.57 -27.36
N THR A 133 1.18 -31.65 -28.35
CA THR A 133 0.23 -30.55 -28.63
C THR A 133 -0.71 -30.30 -27.44
N ILE A 134 -1.29 -31.36 -26.86
CA ILE A 134 -2.18 -31.24 -25.68
C ILE A 134 -1.42 -30.64 -24.49
N VAL A 135 -0.21 -31.15 -24.18
CA VAL A 135 0.65 -30.61 -23.13
C VAL A 135 0.93 -29.13 -23.40
N SER A 136 1.18 -28.73 -24.65
CA SER A 136 1.39 -27.31 -25.01
C SER A 136 0.13 -26.45 -24.79
N VAL A 137 -1.07 -26.98 -25.01
CA VAL A 137 -2.35 -26.27 -24.80
C VAL A 137 -2.67 -26.12 -23.31
N LEU A 138 -2.59 -27.21 -22.54
CA LEU A 138 -2.96 -27.21 -21.12
C LEU A 138 -1.87 -26.61 -20.22
N ASP A 139 -0.60 -26.63 -20.68
CA ASP A 139 0.58 -26.34 -19.86
C ASP A 139 0.75 -27.39 -18.74
N ALA A 140 1.21 -27.00 -17.55
CA ALA A 140 1.29 -27.92 -16.42
C ALA A 140 -0.11 -28.41 -15.99
N HIS A 141 -0.32 -29.73 -16.00
CA HIS A 141 -1.63 -30.31 -15.67
C HIS A 141 -1.51 -31.74 -15.11
N LYS A 142 -2.52 -32.15 -14.35
CA LYS A 142 -2.64 -33.54 -13.89
C LYS A 142 -3.03 -34.45 -15.03
N VAL A 143 -2.47 -35.64 -15.05
CA VAL A 143 -2.75 -36.65 -16.07
C VAL A 143 -4.07 -37.38 -15.77
N ASP A 144 -4.30 -37.75 -14.51
CA ASP A 144 -5.52 -38.44 -14.09
C ASP A 144 -6.58 -37.48 -13.53
N GLY A 145 -7.85 -37.76 -13.80
CA GLY A 145 -8.99 -37.01 -13.25
C GLY A 145 -9.14 -35.59 -13.76
N ASN A 146 -8.62 -35.29 -14.94
CA ASN A 146 -8.66 -33.97 -15.58
C ASN A 146 -9.67 -33.95 -16.73
N GLU A 147 -10.85 -33.36 -16.49
CA GLU A 147 -11.94 -33.29 -17.50
C GLU A 147 -11.55 -32.49 -18.75
N ASP A 148 -10.70 -31.50 -18.61
CA ASP A 148 -10.24 -30.68 -19.75
C ASP A 148 -9.28 -31.49 -20.63
N LEU A 149 -8.41 -32.29 -20.01
CA LEU A 149 -7.59 -33.27 -20.74
C LEU A 149 -8.47 -34.27 -21.50
N ASP A 150 -9.49 -34.85 -20.86
CA ASP A 150 -10.38 -35.82 -21.49
C ASP A 150 -11.11 -35.24 -22.72
N LYS A 151 -11.56 -33.98 -22.63
CA LYS A 151 -12.17 -33.25 -23.77
C LYS A 151 -11.22 -33.09 -24.94
N LEU A 152 -9.96 -32.69 -24.65
CA LEU A 152 -8.94 -32.49 -25.68
C LEU A 152 -8.49 -33.84 -26.29
N LEU A 153 -8.34 -34.90 -25.49
CA LEU A 153 -8.05 -36.25 -25.98
C LEU A 153 -9.11 -36.74 -26.95
N ALA A 154 -10.39 -36.56 -26.61
CA ALA A 154 -11.49 -36.91 -27.52
C ALA A 154 -11.48 -36.09 -28.82
N LYS A 155 -11.13 -34.82 -28.73
CA LYS A 155 -11.07 -33.92 -29.90
C LYS A 155 -9.97 -34.30 -30.88
N VAL A 156 -8.76 -34.61 -30.37
CA VAL A 156 -7.61 -34.99 -31.24
C VAL A 156 -7.59 -36.48 -31.56
N GLY A 157 -8.47 -37.29 -30.99
CA GLY A 157 -8.63 -38.73 -31.31
C GLY A 157 -7.50 -39.62 -30.77
N ILE A 158 -7.06 -39.39 -29.52
CA ILE A 158 -6.11 -40.23 -28.80
C ILE A 158 -6.72 -40.77 -27.50
N SER A 159 -6.48 -42.02 -27.15
CA SER A 159 -6.92 -42.57 -25.87
C SER A 159 -6.04 -42.11 -24.70
N HIS A 160 -6.58 -42.14 -23.49
CA HIS A 160 -5.82 -41.75 -22.28
C HIS A 160 -4.56 -42.62 -22.11
N ASP A 161 -4.64 -43.91 -22.27
CA ASP A 161 -3.48 -44.83 -22.16
C ASP A 161 -2.39 -44.49 -23.20
N CYS A 162 -2.80 -44.25 -24.46
CA CYS A 162 -1.86 -43.84 -25.52
C CYS A 162 -1.24 -42.45 -25.21
N TYR A 163 -1.99 -41.56 -24.59
CA TYR A 163 -1.48 -40.26 -24.14
C TYR A 163 -0.39 -40.43 -23.07
N VAL A 164 -0.63 -41.25 -22.02
CA VAL A 164 0.33 -41.52 -20.95
C VAL A 164 1.62 -42.15 -21.56
N ASP A 165 1.49 -43.17 -22.39
CA ASP A 165 2.64 -43.82 -23.04
C ASP A 165 3.44 -42.86 -23.93
N ALA A 166 2.73 -41.95 -24.60
CA ALA A 166 3.35 -40.91 -25.41
C ALA A 166 4.10 -39.88 -24.53
N CYS A 167 3.52 -39.46 -23.39
CA CYS A 167 4.19 -38.57 -22.46
C CYS A 167 5.44 -39.20 -21.85
N VAL A 168 5.44 -40.50 -21.52
CA VAL A 168 6.66 -41.23 -21.07
C VAL A 168 7.77 -41.14 -22.12
N THR A 169 7.40 -41.33 -23.38
CA THR A 169 8.35 -41.23 -24.48
C THR A 169 8.90 -39.79 -24.63
N LEU A 170 8.01 -38.80 -24.55
CA LEU A 170 8.38 -37.39 -24.66
C LEU A 170 9.23 -36.91 -23.45
N CYS A 171 9.03 -37.47 -22.26
CA CYS A 171 9.90 -37.22 -21.10
C CYS A 171 11.31 -37.78 -21.33
N HIS A 172 11.42 -39.00 -21.90
CA HIS A 172 12.71 -39.58 -22.26
C HIS A 172 13.47 -38.72 -23.28
N ASP A 173 12.73 -38.07 -24.17
CA ASP A 173 13.29 -37.18 -25.20
C ASP A 173 13.44 -35.72 -24.70
N GLU A 174 13.23 -35.45 -23.41
CA GLU A 174 13.34 -34.12 -22.76
C GLU A 174 12.42 -33.05 -23.38
N LEU A 175 11.31 -33.45 -23.96
CA LEU A 175 10.31 -32.56 -24.59
C LEU A 175 9.13 -32.24 -23.67
N VAL A 176 8.94 -33.05 -22.64
CA VAL A 176 7.92 -32.91 -21.59
C VAL A 176 8.57 -33.20 -20.26
N ASP A 177 8.26 -32.41 -19.26
CA ASP A 177 8.64 -32.65 -17.88
C ASP A 177 7.51 -33.37 -17.14
N ALA A 178 7.85 -34.25 -16.20
CA ALA A 178 6.89 -35.00 -15.39
C ALA A 178 7.24 -34.94 -13.91
N CYS A 179 6.21 -34.86 -13.06
CA CYS A 179 6.29 -34.86 -11.61
C CYS A 179 5.77 -36.18 -11.05
N GLN A 180 6.45 -36.74 -10.04
CA GLN A 180 6.06 -37.95 -9.28
C GLN A 180 5.58 -39.13 -10.15
N GLY A 181 6.39 -39.51 -11.15
CA GLY A 181 6.08 -40.67 -11.97
C GLY A 181 4.84 -40.53 -12.83
N MET A 182 4.62 -39.39 -13.45
CA MET A 182 3.50 -39.04 -14.34
C MET A 182 2.19 -38.63 -13.66
N VAL A 183 2.19 -38.21 -12.39
CA VAL A 183 1.00 -37.60 -11.77
C VAL A 183 0.63 -36.29 -12.43
N ALA A 184 1.65 -35.50 -12.85
CA ALA A 184 1.48 -34.27 -13.58
C ALA A 184 2.56 -34.16 -14.66
N VAL A 185 2.25 -33.45 -15.76
CA VAL A 185 3.15 -33.17 -16.89
C VAL A 185 3.11 -31.70 -17.27
N ALA A 186 4.23 -31.20 -17.82
CA ALA A 186 4.37 -29.84 -18.32
C ALA A 186 5.27 -29.81 -19.58
N PRO A 187 5.25 -28.75 -20.41
CA PRO A 187 6.18 -28.60 -21.52
C PRO A 187 7.62 -28.47 -21.02
N GLY A 188 8.51 -29.35 -21.43
CA GLY A 188 9.93 -29.30 -21.06
C GLY A 188 10.70 -28.17 -21.76
N GLU A 189 10.22 -27.71 -22.93
CA GLU A 189 10.85 -26.66 -23.72
C GLU A 189 9.83 -25.62 -24.20
N GLN A 190 10.00 -24.38 -23.74
CA GLN A 190 9.06 -23.29 -23.99
C GLN A 190 8.92 -22.94 -25.48
N VAL A 191 10.03 -22.90 -26.22
CA VAL A 191 10.00 -22.54 -27.64
C VAL A 191 9.35 -23.65 -28.49
N LEU A 192 9.56 -24.92 -28.13
CA LEU A 192 8.86 -26.04 -28.77
C LEU A 192 7.36 -26.00 -28.51
N ARG A 193 6.95 -25.68 -27.25
CA ARG A 193 5.55 -25.46 -26.90
C ARG A 193 4.91 -24.42 -27.81
N ASP A 194 5.56 -23.26 -27.96
CA ASP A 194 5.07 -22.15 -28.75
C ASP A 194 4.92 -22.55 -30.24
N TYR A 195 5.88 -23.32 -30.76
CA TYR A 195 5.83 -23.85 -32.12
C TYR A 195 4.71 -24.87 -32.32
N LEU A 196 4.47 -25.76 -31.36
CA LEU A 196 3.37 -26.73 -31.42
C LEU A 196 2.00 -26.04 -31.39
N LEU A 197 1.87 -24.95 -30.58
CA LEU A 197 0.68 -24.09 -30.58
C LEU A 197 0.47 -23.44 -31.97
N TYR A 198 1.52 -22.87 -32.58
CA TYR A 198 1.44 -22.30 -33.91
C TYR A 198 1.00 -23.34 -34.95
N ARG A 199 1.57 -24.53 -34.93
CA ARG A 199 1.14 -25.62 -35.83
C ARG A 199 -0.33 -25.99 -35.65
N ALA A 200 -0.74 -26.21 -34.40
CA ALA A 200 -2.09 -26.70 -34.10
C ALA A 200 -3.18 -25.69 -34.48
N PHE A 201 -2.99 -24.40 -34.17
CA PHE A 201 -4.01 -23.39 -34.36
C PHE A 201 -3.96 -22.63 -35.71
N ILE A 202 -2.78 -22.55 -36.31
CA ILE A 202 -2.58 -21.72 -37.52
C ILE A 202 -2.25 -22.56 -38.74
N ALA A 203 -1.16 -23.39 -38.71
CA ALA A 203 -0.68 -24.10 -39.86
C ALA A 203 -1.53 -25.33 -40.21
N GLU A 204 -1.77 -26.22 -39.25
CA GLU A 204 -2.53 -27.47 -39.45
C GLU A 204 -4.04 -27.30 -39.16
N LYS A 205 -4.39 -26.31 -38.32
CA LYS A 205 -5.77 -26.06 -37.90
C LYS A 205 -6.44 -27.30 -37.28
N SER A 206 -5.66 -28.11 -36.58
CA SER A 206 -6.12 -29.32 -35.90
C SER A 206 -6.92 -29.00 -34.63
N LEU A 207 -6.69 -27.82 -34.04
CA LEU A 207 -7.43 -27.21 -32.94
C LEU A 207 -7.86 -25.78 -33.32
N SER A 208 -8.90 -25.30 -32.65
CA SER A 208 -9.38 -23.92 -32.72
C SER A 208 -9.50 -23.30 -31.32
N LEU A 209 -9.53 -21.98 -31.25
CA LEU A 209 -9.77 -21.28 -29.96
C LEU A 209 -11.15 -21.67 -29.37
N SER A 210 -12.14 -22.00 -30.18
CA SER A 210 -13.44 -22.47 -29.72
C SER A 210 -13.37 -23.85 -29.04
N ASP A 211 -12.42 -24.70 -29.40
CA ASP A 211 -12.20 -25.99 -28.76
C ASP A 211 -11.62 -25.83 -27.37
N VAL A 212 -10.73 -24.84 -27.18
CA VAL A 212 -10.11 -24.50 -25.91
C VAL A 212 -11.06 -23.70 -25.01
N GLU A 213 -11.86 -22.83 -25.60
CA GLU A 213 -12.80 -21.98 -24.87
C GLU A 213 -13.86 -22.77 -24.09
N GLY A 214 -14.23 -23.97 -24.59
CA GLY A 214 -15.14 -24.90 -23.93
C GLY A 214 -14.58 -25.62 -22.67
N LEU A 215 -13.31 -25.41 -22.34
CA LEU A 215 -12.65 -25.97 -21.16
C LEU A 215 -12.96 -25.12 -19.89
N GLU A 216 -12.72 -25.70 -18.71
CA GLU A 216 -12.98 -25.02 -17.43
C GLU A 216 -12.14 -23.72 -17.31
N CYS A 217 -10.84 -23.78 -17.63
CA CYS A 217 -9.95 -22.61 -17.69
C CYS A 217 -9.84 -22.02 -19.09
N GLY A 218 -10.80 -22.29 -19.97
CA GLY A 218 -10.69 -22.02 -21.42
C GLY A 218 -10.38 -20.56 -21.77
N ASN A 219 -10.97 -19.61 -21.07
CA ASN A 219 -10.70 -18.19 -21.32
C ASN A 219 -9.24 -17.81 -21.06
N THR A 220 -8.66 -18.26 -19.95
CA THR A 220 -7.24 -18.01 -19.59
C THR A 220 -6.30 -18.70 -20.57
N LEU A 221 -6.62 -19.93 -20.98
CA LEU A 221 -5.85 -20.67 -21.97
C LEU A 221 -5.90 -19.99 -23.35
N CYS A 222 -7.07 -19.55 -23.79
CA CYS A 222 -7.21 -18.79 -25.06
C CYS A 222 -6.38 -17.50 -25.04
N LEU A 223 -6.44 -16.73 -23.95
CA LEU A 223 -5.66 -15.50 -23.82
C LEU A 223 -4.15 -15.78 -23.89
N ARG A 224 -3.68 -16.81 -23.16
CA ARG A 224 -2.29 -17.25 -23.20
C ARG A 224 -1.86 -17.68 -24.62
N ILE A 225 -2.66 -18.52 -25.29
CA ILE A 225 -2.36 -18.99 -26.64
C ILE A 225 -2.29 -17.82 -27.62
N VAL A 226 -3.28 -16.92 -27.59
CA VAL A 226 -3.31 -15.73 -28.46
C VAL A 226 -2.08 -14.84 -28.20
N SER A 227 -1.72 -14.62 -26.92
CA SER A 227 -0.55 -13.82 -26.56
C SER A 227 0.76 -14.46 -27.06
N ILE A 228 0.93 -15.76 -26.87
CA ILE A 228 2.12 -16.49 -27.35
C ILE A 228 2.22 -16.38 -28.88
N LEU A 229 1.12 -16.65 -29.58
CA LEU A 229 1.11 -16.64 -31.04
C LEU A 229 1.35 -15.23 -31.59
N ALA A 230 0.71 -14.21 -31.03
CA ALA A 230 0.88 -12.82 -31.45
C ALA A 230 2.31 -12.31 -31.20
N ASN A 231 2.92 -12.67 -30.07
CA ASN A 231 4.26 -12.20 -29.72
C ASN A 231 5.37 -12.90 -30.51
N ASN A 232 5.22 -14.22 -30.77
CA ASN A 232 6.30 -15.02 -31.32
C ASN A 232 6.17 -15.26 -32.82
N PHE A 233 4.96 -15.23 -33.41
CA PHE A 233 4.68 -15.61 -34.79
C PHE A 233 3.94 -14.55 -35.60
N TYR A 234 4.04 -13.27 -35.19
CA TYR A 234 3.30 -12.19 -35.80
C TYR A 234 3.43 -12.17 -37.35
N SER A 235 2.30 -12.26 -38.00
CA SER A 235 2.14 -12.10 -39.45
C SER A 235 0.69 -11.72 -39.78
N ASP A 236 0.44 -11.12 -40.94
CA ASP A 236 -0.90 -10.76 -41.37
C ASP A 236 -1.83 -11.98 -41.49
N GLU A 237 -1.30 -13.12 -41.88
CA GLU A 237 -2.03 -14.38 -41.97
C GLU A 237 -2.44 -14.89 -40.59
N LEU A 238 -1.54 -14.83 -39.61
CA LEU A 238 -1.83 -15.20 -38.23
C LEU A 238 -2.91 -14.28 -37.64
N VAL A 239 -2.75 -12.96 -37.77
CA VAL A 239 -3.73 -11.97 -37.27
C VAL A 239 -5.11 -12.23 -37.89
N SER A 240 -5.18 -12.47 -39.20
CA SER A 240 -6.43 -12.79 -39.90
C SER A 240 -7.07 -14.09 -39.41
N SER A 241 -6.24 -15.13 -39.17
CA SER A 241 -6.70 -16.41 -38.64
C SER A 241 -7.24 -16.28 -37.21
N LEU A 242 -6.52 -15.58 -36.30
CA LEU A 242 -6.96 -15.35 -34.93
C LEU A 242 -8.24 -14.50 -34.87
N LYS A 243 -8.35 -13.44 -35.69
CA LYS A 243 -9.58 -12.64 -35.83
C LYS A 243 -10.77 -13.51 -36.19
N SER A 244 -10.62 -14.37 -37.23
CA SER A 244 -11.69 -15.28 -37.66
C SER A 244 -12.12 -16.23 -36.52
N GLN A 245 -11.17 -16.80 -35.77
CA GLN A 245 -11.49 -17.71 -34.67
C GLN A 245 -12.17 -16.97 -33.49
N LEU A 246 -11.74 -15.72 -33.18
CA LEU A 246 -12.40 -14.89 -32.16
C LEU A 246 -13.81 -14.46 -32.62
N ASP A 247 -14.05 -14.25 -33.92
CA ASP A 247 -15.37 -13.94 -34.46
C ASP A 247 -16.35 -15.11 -34.29
N ASP A 248 -15.90 -16.33 -34.42
CA ASP A 248 -16.72 -17.52 -34.18
C ASP A 248 -17.16 -17.58 -32.70
N ILE A 249 -16.25 -17.29 -31.78
CA ILE A 249 -16.55 -17.20 -30.35
C ILE A 249 -17.50 -16.03 -30.07
N TRP A 250 -17.27 -14.86 -30.66
CA TRP A 250 -18.07 -13.64 -30.48
C TRP A 250 -19.55 -13.83 -30.82
N VAL A 251 -19.83 -14.54 -31.90
CA VAL A 251 -21.23 -14.80 -32.36
C VAL A 251 -22.02 -15.56 -31.28
N LEU A 252 -21.39 -16.50 -30.60
CA LEU A 252 -22.02 -17.34 -29.59
C LEU A 252 -21.91 -16.75 -28.15
N ALA A 253 -21.08 -15.70 -27.95
CA ALA A 253 -20.79 -15.14 -26.68
C ALA A 253 -21.97 -14.40 -26.03
N SER A 254 -22.19 -14.58 -24.73
CA SER A 254 -23.09 -13.75 -23.93
C SER A 254 -22.59 -12.30 -23.88
N GLU A 255 -23.50 -11.38 -23.55
CA GLU A 255 -23.15 -9.96 -23.38
C GLU A 255 -21.98 -9.74 -22.40
N ALA A 256 -22.00 -10.39 -21.23
CA ALA A 256 -20.93 -10.31 -20.25
C ALA A 256 -19.58 -10.80 -20.80
N LYS A 257 -19.61 -11.84 -21.62
CA LYS A 257 -18.43 -12.41 -22.27
C LYS A 257 -17.89 -11.47 -23.36
N ARG A 258 -18.76 -10.84 -24.15
CA ARG A 258 -18.33 -9.86 -25.16
C ARG A 258 -17.55 -8.70 -24.51
N TRP A 259 -18.03 -8.18 -23.38
CA TRP A 259 -17.31 -7.17 -22.63
C TRP A 259 -15.91 -7.62 -22.19
N LYS A 260 -15.80 -8.87 -21.72
CA LYS A 260 -14.50 -9.44 -21.35
C LYS A 260 -13.59 -9.60 -22.56
N MET A 261 -14.12 -10.08 -23.68
CA MET A 261 -13.38 -10.19 -24.93
C MET A 261 -12.88 -8.82 -25.45
N VAL A 262 -13.66 -7.76 -25.32
CA VAL A 262 -13.24 -6.40 -25.69
C VAL A 262 -12.04 -5.95 -24.85
N GLN A 263 -12.04 -6.26 -23.57
CA GLN A 263 -10.92 -5.90 -22.67
C GLN A 263 -9.64 -6.71 -22.95
N GLU A 264 -9.79 -8.00 -23.22
CA GLU A 264 -8.66 -8.94 -23.37
C GLU A 264 -8.09 -8.99 -24.78
N TYR A 265 -8.92 -8.83 -25.82
CA TYR A 265 -8.54 -8.98 -27.23
C TYR A 265 -8.76 -7.70 -28.05
N HIS A 266 -8.67 -6.52 -27.44
CA HIS A 266 -8.93 -5.22 -28.07
C HIS A 266 -8.18 -5.04 -29.41
N ILE A 267 -6.88 -5.42 -29.46
CA ILE A 267 -6.04 -5.30 -30.67
C ILE A 267 -6.62 -6.14 -31.84
N LEU A 268 -7.08 -7.35 -31.53
CA LEU A 268 -7.62 -8.25 -32.58
C LEU A 268 -9.06 -7.92 -32.93
N LEU A 269 -9.88 -7.48 -32.00
CA LEU A 269 -11.28 -7.10 -32.25
C LEU A 269 -11.40 -5.73 -32.91
N GLY A 270 -10.48 -4.79 -32.65
CA GLY A 270 -10.41 -3.50 -33.32
C GLY A 270 -11.74 -2.76 -33.37
N GLU A 271 -12.18 -2.38 -34.58
CA GLU A 271 -13.43 -1.63 -34.80
C GLU A 271 -14.65 -2.32 -34.22
N LYS A 272 -14.72 -3.65 -34.23
CA LYS A 272 -15.84 -4.42 -33.68
C LYS A 272 -15.97 -4.22 -32.16
N GLY A 273 -14.85 -4.10 -31.44
CA GLY A 273 -14.82 -3.76 -30.02
C GLY A 273 -15.33 -2.34 -29.78
N LEU A 274 -14.89 -1.38 -30.59
CA LEU A 274 -15.36 0.01 -30.54
C LEU A 274 -16.84 0.16 -30.85
N GLU A 275 -17.35 -0.56 -31.90
CA GLU A 275 -18.79 -0.59 -32.22
C GLU A 275 -19.63 -1.13 -31.06
N HIS A 276 -19.13 -2.15 -30.35
CA HIS A 276 -19.80 -2.68 -29.16
C HIS A 276 -19.89 -1.65 -28.03
N ILE A 277 -18.80 -0.91 -27.78
CA ILE A 277 -18.74 0.19 -26.79
C ILE A 277 -19.69 1.31 -27.22
N LEU A 278 -19.66 1.74 -28.49
CA LEU A 278 -20.56 2.76 -29.04
C LEU A 278 -22.03 2.38 -28.84
N GLY A 279 -22.41 1.15 -29.17
CA GLY A 279 -23.76 0.66 -28.96
C GLY A 279 -24.22 0.72 -27.50
N ALA A 280 -23.31 0.44 -26.58
CA ALA A 280 -23.58 0.56 -25.15
C ALA A 280 -23.74 2.02 -24.70
N ILE A 281 -22.89 2.94 -25.20
CA ILE A 281 -23.01 4.37 -24.93
C ILE A 281 -24.35 4.88 -25.47
N GLU A 282 -24.72 4.54 -26.68
CA GLU A 282 -25.99 4.95 -27.33
C GLU A 282 -27.21 4.41 -26.57
N GLY A 283 -27.16 3.17 -26.11
CA GLY A 283 -28.23 2.50 -25.36
C GLY A 283 -28.38 2.97 -23.91
N THR A 284 -27.37 3.61 -23.32
CA THR A 284 -27.42 4.10 -21.95
C THR A 284 -28.19 5.43 -21.87
N ARG A 285 -29.07 5.55 -20.86
CA ARG A 285 -29.83 6.81 -20.63
C ARG A 285 -28.87 7.89 -20.10
N PRO A 286 -29.11 9.18 -20.45
CA PRO A 286 -28.33 10.28 -19.88
C PRO A 286 -28.29 10.22 -18.34
N GLY A 287 -27.10 10.38 -17.78
CA GLY A 287 -26.87 10.41 -16.34
C GLY A 287 -27.05 11.80 -15.73
N SER A 288 -26.79 11.91 -14.44
CA SER A 288 -26.97 13.16 -13.67
C SER A 288 -25.84 13.38 -12.66
N TYR A 289 -24.61 13.00 -13.00
CA TYR A 289 -23.47 13.22 -12.10
C TYR A 289 -23.16 14.71 -11.93
N ASP A 290 -23.00 15.14 -10.67
CA ASP A 290 -22.51 16.47 -10.32
C ASP A 290 -21.00 16.40 -10.04
N TYR A 291 -20.18 16.83 -10.99
CA TYR A 291 -18.73 16.79 -10.91
C TYR A 291 -18.16 17.79 -9.89
N LEU A 292 -18.84 18.90 -9.63
CA LEU A 292 -18.37 19.90 -8.68
C LEU A 292 -18.61 19.48 -7.23
N ALA A 293 -19.78 18.89 -6.95
CA ALA A 293 -20.12 18.40 -5.62
C ALA A 293 -19.49 17.03 -5.30
N TYR A 294 -18.85 16.36 -6.28
CA TYR A 294 -18.31 15.03 -6.10
C TYR A 294 -17.06 15.03 -5.24
N ARG A 295 -17.03 14.18 -4.21
CA ARG A 295 -15.85 14.00 -3.36
C ARG A 295 -14.96 12.90 -3.94
N PHE A 296 -13.83 13.28 -4.55
CA PHE A 296 -12.88 12.38 -5.19
C PHE A 296 -12.06 11.51 -4.21
N ASP A 297 -12.11 11.81 -2.91
CA ASP A 297 -11.46 11.08 -1.82
C ASP A 297 -12.22 9.84 -1.33
N LYS A 298 -13.50 9.70 -1.66
CA LYS A 298 -14.32 8.55 -1.28
C LYS A 298 -13.95 7.29 -2.07
N ARG A 299 -14.15 6.11 -1.42
CA ARG A 299 -13.95 4.81 -2.07
C ARG A 299 -14.86 4.66 -3.30
N PRO A 300 -14.39 3.92 -4.35
CA PRO A 300 -15.17 3.73 -5.56
C PRO A 300 -16.49 3.05 -5.24
N GLU A 301 -17.56 3.53 -5.89
CA GLU A 301 -18.83 2.83 -5.93
C GLU A 301 -18.70 1.49 -6.69
N VAL A 302 -19.52 0.51 -6.31
CA VAL A 302 -19.52 -0.84 -6.90
C VAL A 302 -19.67 -0.75 -8.43
N TYR A 303 -18.93 -1.61 -9.15
CA TYR A 303 -18.91 -1.71 -10.62
C TYR A 303 -20.32 -1.53 -11.26
N SER A 304 -20.53 -0.36 -11.82
CA SER A 304 -21.71 -0.06 -12.62
C SER A 304 -21.50 -0.40 -14.10
N GLN A 305 -22.56 -0.37 -14.91
CA GLN A 305 -22.44 -0.56 -16.36
C GLN A 305 -21.56 0.52 -17.01
N GLU A 306 -21.61 1.72 -16.49
CA GLU A 306 -20.85 2.90 -16.94
C GLU A 306 -19.35 2.75 -16.64
N SER A 307 -18.98 2.17 -15.50
CA SER A 307 -17.58 1.82 -15.18
C SER A 307 -17.04 0.76 -16.17
N ARG A 308 -17.91 -0.15 -16.65
CA ARG A 308 -17.53 -1.18 -17.62
C ARG A 308 -17.21 -0.57 -18.99
N ILE A 309 -17.95 0.45 -19.43
CA ILE A 309 -17.67 1.20 -20.66
C ILE A 309 -16.26 1.77 -20.61
N LEU A 310 -15.89 2.48 -19.53
CA LEU A 310 -14.55 3.04 -19.40
C LEU A 310 -13.46 1.98 -19.35
N LEU A 311 -13.65 0.91 -18.57
CA LEU A 311 -12.68 -0.18 -18.47
C LEU A 311 -12.41 -0.84 -19.83
N SER A 312 -13.44 -0.96 -20.67
CA SER A 312 -13.31 -1.56 -22.00
C SER A 312 -12.77 -0.57 -23.04
N LEU A 313 -12.94 0.73 -22.82
CA LEU A 313 -12.42 1.77 -23.72
C LEU A 313 -10.93 2.06 -23.48
N LYS A 314 -10.46 1.95 -22.23
CA LYS A 314 -9.07 2.26 -21.85
C LYS A 314 -8.00 1.64 -22.76
N PRO A 315 -8.07 0.36 -23.15
CA PRO A 315 -7.05 -0.26 -24.00
C PRO A 315 -6.94 0.35 -25.40
N PHE A 316 -7.98 1.04 -25.88
CA PHE A 316 -7.99 1.69 -27.21
C PHE A 316 -7.49 3.13 -27.15
N LEU A 317 -7.62 3.78 -25.98
CA LEU A 317 -7.22 5.18 -25.82
C LEU A 317 -5.69 5.31 -25.95
N HIS A 318 -5.27 6.34 -26.62
CA HIS A 318 -3.86 6.63 -26.89
C HIS A 318 -3.14 5.62 -27.81
N ASP A 319 -3.87 4.72 -28.48
CA ASP A 319 -3.31 3.80 -29.46
C ASP A 319 -3.60 4.29 -30.90
N PRO A 320 -2.58 4.70 -31.66
CA PRO A 320 -2.76 5.29 -32.99
C PRO A 320 -3.34 4.32 -34.02
N GLN A 321 -3.46 3.02 -33.71
CA GLN A 321 -4.02 2.01 -34.61
C GLN A 321 -5.54 2.11 -34.74
N PHE A 322 -6.24 2.75 -33.80
CA PHE A 322 -7.71 2.70 -33.70
C PHE A 322 -8.44 3.99 -34.11
N GLY A 323 -7.79 4.90 -34.76
CA GLY A 323 -8.45 6.12 -35.21
C GLY A 323 -8.72 7.10 -34.07
N GLU A 324 -9.99 7.33 -33.73
CA GLU A 324 -10.39 8.35 -32.73
C GLU A 324 -11.21 7.74 -31.58
N PRO A 325 -10.68 6.79 -30.78
CA PRO A 325 -11.43 6.17 -29.69
C PRO A 325 -11.78 7.17 -28.58
N GLU A 326 -11.06 8.29 -28.45
CA GLU A 326 -11.36 9.39 -27.53
C GLU A 326 -12.74 10.03 -27.81
N GLU A 327 -13.25 10.00 -29.04
CA GLU A 327 -14.60 10.49 -29.33
C GLU A 327 -15.66 9.71 -28.54
N LEU A 328 -15.47 8.40 -28.31
CA LEU A 328 -16.37 7.60 -27.48
C LEU A 328 -16.34 8.04 -26.01
N PHE A 329 -15.17 8.43 -25.50
CA PHE A 329 -15.03 9.01 -24.17
C PHE A 329 -15.83 10.32 -24.06
N PHE A 330 -15.66 11.23 -25.04
CA PHE A 330 -16.37 12.50 -25.05
C PHE A 330 -17.89 12.34 -25.27
N MET A 331 -18.32 11.39 -26.10
CA MET A 331 -19.76 11.06 -26.23
C MET A 331 -20.35 10.56 -24.90
N ALA A 332 -19.65 9.71 -24.18
CA ALA A 332 -20.10 9.23 -22.87
C ALA A 332 -20.08 10.37 -21.82
N LEU A 333 -19.11 11.26 -21.89
CA LEU A 333 -19.06 12.48 -21.05
C LEU A 333 -20.20 13.44 -21.38
N GLU A 334 -20.52 13.66 -22.66
CA GLU A 334 -21.64 14.51 -23.11
C GLU A 334 -22.99 13.99 -22.59
N LYS A 335 -23.18 12.68 -22.59
CA LYS A 335 -24.34 12.02 -21.96
C LYS A 335 -24.35 12.06 -20.45
N ASN A 336 -23.29 12.54 -19.82
CA ASN A 336 -23.07 12.55 -18.36
C ASN A 336 -23.22 11.18 -17.68
N ILE A 337 -22.81 10.10 -18.37
CA ILE A 337 -22.89 8.73 -17.88
C ILE A 337 -21.59 8.25 -17.22
N LEU A 338 -20.50 9.00 -17.33
CA LEU A 338 -19.21 8.63 -16.73
C LEU A 338 -19.17 9.01 -15.25
N PRO A 339 -18.84 8.07 -14.35
CA PRO A 339 -18.60 8.41 -12.94
C PRO A 339 -17.42 9.40 -12.82
N PRO A 340 -17.54 10.50 -12.05
CA PRO A 340 -16.54 11.57 -12.03
C PRO A 340 -15.13 11.10 -11.70
N ARG A 341 -14.98 10.19 -10.72
CA ARG A 341 -13.68 9.63 -10.31
C ARG A 341 -13.01 8.83 -11.43
N GLU A 342 -13.79 7.98 -12.10
CA GLU A 342 -13.28 7.12 -13.17
C GLU A 342 -12.96 7.95 -14.42
N ALA A 343 -13.77 8.97 -14.73
CA ALA A 343 -13.50 9.91 -15.80
C ALA A 343 -12.21 10.70 -15.53
N LYS A 344 -12.05 11.27 -14.31
CA LYS A 344 -10.80 11.93 -13.89
C LYS A 344 -9.61 10.99 -14.06
N LYS A 345 -9.70 9.77 -13.48
CA LYS A 345 -8.62 8.80 -13.53
C LYS A 345 -8.25 8.44 -14.97
N THR A 346 -9.21 8.19 -15.83
CA THR A 346 -8.95 7.87 -17.25
C THR A 346 -8.23 9.02 -17.96
N LEU A 347 -8.68 10.26 -17.76
CA LEU A 347 -8.01 11.44 -18.31
C LEU A 347 -6.58 11.61 -17.80
N THR A 348 -6.38 11.53 -16.49
CA THR A 348 -5.08 11.87 -15.87
C THR A 348 -4.04 10.76 -15.93
N THR A 349 -4.43 9.51 -16.21
CA THR A 349 -3.49 8.39 -16.31
C THR A 349 -3.45 7.77 -17.71
N THR A 350 -4.61 7.51 -18.34
CA THR A 350 -4.66 6.81 -19.65
C THR A 350 -4.54 7.78 -20.82
N MET A 351 -5.20 8.95 -20.74
CA MET A 351 -5.21 9.97 -21.82
C MET A 351 -4.20 11.09 -21.57
N CYS A 352 -3.24 10.89 -20.68
CA CYS A 352 -2.22 11.86 -20.29
C CYS A 352 -0.85 11.43 -20.81
N ILE A 353 0.17 12.21 -20.53
CA ILE A 353 1.54 12.03 -21.00
C ILE A 353 2.06 10.63 -20.64
N ASN A 354 2.63 9.96 -21.63
CA ASN A 354 3.34 8.70 -21.50
C ASN A 354 4.60 8.69 -22.40
N GLU A 355 5.29 7.58 -22.49
CA GLU A 355 6.52 7.46 -23.29
C GLU A 355 6.31 7.70 -24.79
N ASN A 356 5.10 7.46 -25.32
CA ASN A 356 4.77 7.64 -26.74
C ASN A 356 4.39 9.09 -27.06
N SER A 357 4.14 9.94 -26.08
CA SER A 357 3.75 11.34 -26.28
C SER A 357 4.88 12.19 -26.83
N TYR A 358 6.13 11.86 -26.52
CA TYR A 358 7.32 12.65 -26.94
C TYR A 358 7.61 12.59 -28.44
N PRO A 359 7.59 11.42 -29.11
CA PRO A 359 7.76 11.33 -30.57
C PRO A 359 6.67 12.07 -31.35
N ASP A 360 5.45 12.16 -30.80
CA ASP A 360 4.29 12.84 -31.42
C ASP A 360 4.15 14.32 -31.01
N GLU A 361 5.13 14.87 -30.30
CA GLU A 361 5.16 16.27 -29.84
C GLU A 361 3.89 16.67 -29.04
N PHE A 362 3.33 15.73 -28.26
CA PHE A 362 2.12 15.92 -27.43
C PHE A 362 0.87 16.33 -28.24
N ARG A 363 0.76 15.88 -29.48
CA ARG A 363 -0.39 16.21 -30.34
C ARG A 363 -1.70 15.70 -29.72
N TYR A 364 -1.68 14.48 -29.20
CA TYR A 364 -2.84 13.86 -28.57
C TYR A 364 -3.31 14.66 -27.33
N GLU A 365 -2.43 14.97 -26.43
CA GLU A 365 -2.73 15.73 -25.20
C GLU A 365 -3.22 17.16 -25.54
N ASN A 366 -2.66 17.77 -26.61
CA ASN A 366 -3.13 19.05 -27.12
C ASN A 366 -4.55 18.99 -27.67
N GLU A 367 -4.94 17.91 -28.31
CA GLU A 367 -6.30 17.70 -28.80
C GLU A 367 -7.29 17.49 -27.66
N VAL A 368 -6.95 16.66 -26.67
CA VAL A 368 -7.77 16.40 -25.49
C VAL A 368 -8.02 17.70 -24.69
N ILE A 369 -6.97 18.46 -24.37
CA ILE A 369 -7.11 19.70 -23.59
C ILE A 369 -7.94 20.75 -24.34
N LYS A 370 -7.73 20.91 -25.65
CA LYS A 370 -8.52 21.82 -26.51
C LYS A 370 -9.98 21.41 -26.53
N ARG A 371 -10.27 20.11 -26.64
CA ARG A 371 -11.66 19.60 -26.65
C ARG A 371 -12.37 19.91 -25.35
N LEU A 372 -11.76 19.61 -24.20
CA LEU A 372 -12.32 19.94 -22.87
C LEU A 372 -12.59 21.45 -22.74
N ALA A 373 -11.64 22.30 -23.14
CA ALA A 373 -11.79 23.76 -23.09
C ALA A 373 -12.89 24.26 -24.03
N CYS A 374 -12.99 23.75 -25.27
CA CYS A 374 -14.02 24.11 -26.23
C CYS A 374 -15.41 23.71 -25.73
N ASP A 375 -15.56 22.48 -25.20
CA ASP A 375 -16.84 22.00 -24.69
C ASP A 375 -17.26 22.77 -23.45
N PHE A 376 -16.33 23.13 -22.53
CA PHE A 376 -16.63 24.02 -21.42
C PHE A 376 -17.09 25.42 -21.89
N ARG A 377 -16.38 26.04 -22.86
CA ARG A 377 -16.78 27.34 -23.40
C ARG A 377 -18.18 27.31 -24.05
N ARG A 378 -18.50 26.21 -24.76
CA ARG A 378 -19.76 26.00 -25.47
C ARG A 378 -20.92 25.75 -24.51
N THR A 379 -20.74 24.90 -23.50
CA THR A 379 -21.83 24.40 -22.65
C THR A 379 -21.93 25.06 -21.28
N LYS A 380 -20.81 25.58 -20.76
CA LYS A 380 -20.66 26.09 -19.39
C LYS A 380 -20.97 25.02 -18.31
N GLU A 381 -20.93 23.74 -18.67
CA GLU A 381 -21.19 22.65 -17.70
C GLU A 381 -19.95 22.35 -16.87
N ASN A 382 -20.12 22.27 -15.56
CA ASN A 382 -19.03 22.07 -14.59
C ASN A 382 -18.20 20.80 -14.81
N ARG A 383 -18.78 19.73 -15.38
CA ARG A 383 -18.06 18.49 -15.67
C ARG A 383 -16.83 18.72 -16.55
N TYR A 384 -16.94 19.56 -17.58
CA TYR A 384 -15.81 19.87 -18.46
C TYR A 384 -14.77 20.76 -17.77
N GLY A 385 -15.22 21.75 -16.99
CA GLY A 385 -14.31 22.63 -16.26
C GLY A 385 -13.53 21.90 -15.16
N VAL A 386 -14.20 21.06 -14.38
CA VAL A 386 -13.59 20.26 -13.33
C VAL A 386 -12.56 19.27 -13.92
N LEU A 387 -12.93 18.57 -14.99
CA LEU A 387 -12.02 17.63 -15.65
C LEU A 387 -10.84 18.35 -16.31
N LEU A 388 -11.07 19.53 -16.90
CA LEU A 388 -9.99 20.35 -17.48
C LEU A 388 -9.00 20.79 -16.40
N ALA A 389 -9.46 21.25 -15.24
CA ALA A 389 -8.58 21.64 -14.14
C ALA A 389 -7.69 20.48 -13.66
N TYR A 390 -8.27 19.29 -13.45
CA TYR A 390 -7.49 18.11 -13.07
C TYR A 390 -6.57 17.58 -14.17
N TYR A 391 -6.97 17.72 -15.43
CA TYR A 391 -6.11 17.35 -16.55
C TYR A 391 -4.89 18.28 -16.64
N VAL A 392 -5.10 19.57 -16.44
CA VAL A 392 -3.99 20.54 -16.33
C VAL A 392 -3.07 20.19 -15.17
N GLU A 393 -3.60 19.85 -13.99
CA GLU A 393 -2.80 19.38 -12.85
C GLU A 393 -1.87 18.23 -13.24
N ALA A 394 -2.39 17.25 -13.96
CA ALA A 394 -1.60 16.11 -14.44
C ALA A 394 -0.54 16.49 -15.46
N LEU A 395 -0.85 17.39 -16.41
CA LEU A 395 0.12 17.89 -17.41
C LEU A 395 1.24 18.75 -16.80
N LEU A 396 0.99 19.39 -15.67
CA LEU A 396 1.97 20.19 -14.93
C LEU A 396 2.78 19.37 -13.92
N ALA A 397 2.42 18.12 -13.67
CA ALA A 397 3.15 17.24 -12.76
C ALA A 397 4.63 17.11 -13.15
N PRO A 398 5.56 16.89 -12.20
CA PRO A 398 6.99 16.78 -12.50
C PRO A 398 7.37 15.47 -13.20
N THR A 399 6.56 14.45 -13.00
CA THR A 399 6.77 13.08 -13.52
C THR A 399 5.47 12.55 -14.13
N TYR A 400 5.57 11.59 -15.00
CA TYR A 400 4.44 10.83 -15.51
C TYR A 400 4.53 9.37 -15.08
N GLU A 401 3.38 8.73 -14.94
CA GLU A 401 3.31 7.29 -14.67
C GLU A 401 3.57 6.54 -15.98
N GLY A 402 4.68 5.82 -16.06
CA GLY A 402 4.97 4.89 -17.14
C GLY A 402 4.31 3.53 -16.91
N GLU A 403 4.69 2.54 -17.72
CA GLU A 403 4.18 1.19 -17.59
C GLU A 403 4.50 0.58 -16.22
N THR A 404 3.49 -0.02 -15.61
CA THR A 404 3.68 -0.88 -14.44
C THR A 404 4.08 -2.26 -14.94
N ARG A 405 5.35 -2.64 -14.74
CA ARG A 405 5.81 -4.00 -15.07
C ARG A 405 5.59 -4.91 -13.87
N MET A 406 4.90 -6.01 -14.13
CA MET A 406 4.76 -7.11 -13.17
C MET A 406 5.70 -8.24 -13.59
N GLU A 407 6.73 -8.48 -12.78
CA GLU A 407 7.63 -9.63 -12.91
C GLU A 407 7.43 -10.52 -11.68
N GLY A 408 6.62 -11.55 -11.80
CA GLY A 408 6.19 -12.36 -10.68
C GLY A 408 5.44 -11.52 -9.64
N TYR A 409 5.92 -11.49 -8.39
CA TYR A 409 5.37 -10.64 -7.32
C TYR A 409 5.96 -9.23 -7.25
N LYS A 410 6.97 -8.95 -8.06
CA LYS A 410 7.61 -7.64 -8.08
C LYS A 410 6.84 -6.71 -9.00
N VAL A 411 6.18 -5.73 -8.40
CA VAL A 411 5.53 -4.65 -9.14
C VAL A 411 6.52 -3.49 -9.26
N THR A 412 7.00 -3.23 -10.45
CA THR A 412 7.89 -2.09 -10.72
C THR A 412 7.06 -0.97 -11.33
N PHE A 413 6.90 0.12 -10.57
CA PHE A 413 6.32 1.35 -11.09
C PHE A 413 7.40 2.15 -11.80
N ILE A 414 7.23 2.38 -13.08
CA ILE A 414 8.15 3.20 -13.87
C ILE A 414 7.61 4.63 -13.84
N HIS A 415 8.37 5.54 -13.20
CA HIS A 415 8.09 6.96 -13.26
C HIS A 415 9.10 7.60 -14.22
N GLY A 416 8.58 8.21 -15.27
CA GLY A 416 9.38 9.00 -16.20
C GLY A 416 9.45 10.46 -15.73
N SER A 417 10.63 11.06 -15.80
CA SER A 417 10.78 12.51 -15.66
C SER A 417 10.54 13.20 -17.00
N HIS A 418 9.90 14.37 -16.97
CA HIS A 418 9.67 15.11 -18.20
C HIS A 418 10.95 15.65 -18.79
N ILE A 419 11.06 15.54 -20.12
CA ILE A 419 12.19 16.05 -20.89
C ILE A 419 11.89 17.49 -21.35
N TYR A 420 12.88 18.37 -21.26
CA TYR A 420 12.79 19.73 -21.72
C TYR A 420 12.74 19.81 -23.26
N THR A 421 11.58 20.14 -23.82
CA THR A 421 11.36 20.34 -25.26
C THR A 421 10.48 21.56 -25.49
N GLU A 422 10.59 22.20 -26.66
CA GLU A 422 9.72 23.33 -27.02
C GLU A 422 8.24 22.92 -27.05
N ALA A 423 7.93 21.72 -27.48
CA ALA A 423 6.58 21.17 -27.51
C ALA A 423 5.98 21.04 -26.09
N MET A 424 6.77 20.52 -25.12
CA MET A 424 6.37 20.40 -23.72
C MET A 424 6.12 21.77 -23.09
N ILE A 425 7.01 22.74 -23.34
CA ILE A 425 6.83 24.13 -22.87
C ILE A 425 5.55 24.72 -23.46
N GLY A 426 5.32 24.51 -24.75
CA GLY A 426 4.10 24.97 -25.45
C GLY A 426 2.83 24.37 -24.83
N LEU A 427 2.82 23.07 -24.57
CA LEU A 427 1.69 22.38 -23.92
C LEU A 427 1.41 22.95 -22.52
N ARG A 428 2.45 23.14 -21.69
CA ARG A 428 2.31 23.70 -20.33
C ARG A 428 1.81 25.15 -20.35
N LYS A 429 2.33 25.98 -21.23
CA LYS A 429 1.85 27.36 -21.40
C LYS A 429 0.37 27.41 -21.76
N GLN A 430 -0.05 26.57 -22.69
CA GLN A 430 -1.47 26.49 -23.09
C GLN A 430 -2.34 25.97 -21.95
N SER A 431 -1.87 24.98 -21.21
CA SER A 431 -2.57 24.42 -20.05
C SER A 431 -2.80 25.45 -18.95
N ILE A 432 -1.76 26.23 -18.63
CA ILE A 432 -1.82 27.32 -17.65
C ILE A 432 -2.80 28.42 -18.12
N ALA A 433 -2.77 28.78 -19.39
CA ALA A 433 -3.73 29.76 -19.92
C ALA A 433 -5.19 29.31 -19.77
N TYR A 434 -5.49 28.04 -20.03
CA TYR A 434 -6.83 27.48 -19.79
C TYR A 434 -7.21 27.46 -18.31
N LEU A 435 -6.27 27.19 -17.42
CA LEU A 435 -6.52 27.19 -15.98
C LEU A 435 -6.92 28.58 -15.46
N TYR A 436 -6.24 29.63 -15.92
CA TYR A 436 -6.60 31.01 -15.56
C TYR A 436 -7.90 31.46 -16.20
N GLU A 437 -8.23 30.99 -17.40
CA GLU A 437 -9.56 31.22 -17.99
C GLU A 437 -10.69 30.54 -17.19
N LEU A 438 -10.45 29.30 -16.68
CA LEU A 438 -11.41 28.62 -15.83
C LEU A 438 -11.61 29.34 -14.49
N ARG A 439 -10.55 29.92 -13.95
CA ARG A 439 -10.55 30.66 -12.69
C ARG A 439 -11.51 31.85 -12.71
N ASP A 440 -11.76 32.47 -13.87
CA ASP A 440 -12.75 33.53 -14.02
C ASP A 440 -14.20 33.07 -13.75
N CYS A 441 -14.45 31.75 -13.71
CA CYS A 441 -15.72 31.19 -13.30
C CYS A 441 -15.75 31.02 -11.77
N SER A 442 -16.63 31.74 -11.07
CA SER A 442 -16.68 31.75 -9.58
C SER A 442 -16.87 30.35 -8.96
N GLU A 443 -17.57 29.43 -9.65
CA GLU A 443 -17.80 28.07 -9.15
C GLU A 443 -16.52 27.20 -9.21
N LEU A 444 -15.58 27.54 -10.09
CA LEU A 444 -14.34 26.77 -10.32
C LEU A 444 -13.10 27.49 -9.76
N SER A 445 -13.21 28.74 -9.33
CA SER A 445 -12.05 29.56 -8.88
C SER A 445 -11.24 28.86 -7.78
N HIS A 446 -11.90 28.34 -6.76
CA HIS A 446 -11.24 27.62 -5.67
C HIS A 446 -10.51 26.33 -6.14
N LEU A 447 -11.10 25.58 -7.07
CA LEU A 447 -10.45 24.40 -7.66
C LEU A 447 -9.21 24.81 -8.45
N CYS A 448 -9.32 25.86 -9.27
CA CYS A 448 -8.19 26.39 -10.04
C CYS A 448 -7.06 26.91 -9.13
N ASP A 449 -7.39 27.65 -8.07
CA ASP A 449 -6.43 28.09 -7.06
C ASP A 449 -5.73 26.90 -6.40
N SER A 450 -6.46 25.85 -6.05
CA SER A 450 -5.89 24.61 -5.49
C SER A 450 -4.91 23.93 -6.46
N VAL A 451 -5.23 23.88 -7.76
CA VAL A 451 -4.33 23.34 -8.78
C VAL A 451 -3.09 24.24 -8.94
N ILE A 452 -3.26 25.56 -9.11
CA ILE A 452 -2.13 26.52 -9.29
C ILE A 452 -1.15 26.41 -8.12
N THR A 453 -1.65 26.37 -6.91
CA THR A 453 -0.84 26.36 -5.68
C THR A 453 -0.38 24.95 -5.29
N GLY A 454 -1.01 23.91 -5.82
CA GLY A 454 -0.66 22.50 -5.60
C GLY A 454 0.47 21.98 -6.49
N VAL A 455 0.75 22.63 -7.62
CA VAL A 455 1.80 22.20 -8.55
C VAL A 455 3.17 22.20 -7.86
N ARG A 456 3.91 21.11 -8.01
CA ARG A 456 5.29 20.96 -7.50
C ARG A 456 6.17 20.49 -8.64
N GLY A 457 7.44 20.87 -8.60
CA GLY A 457 8.43 20.45 -9.58
C GLY A 457 9.72 19.99 -8.96
N ILE A 458 10.62 19.53 -9.82
CA ILE A 458 11.97 19.12 -9.43
C ILE A 458 12.88 20.29 -9.79
N GLY A 459 13.44 20.95 -8.77
CA GLY A 459 14.43 22.02 -8.97
C GLY A 459 15.78 21.44 -9.40
N GLY A 460 16.56 22.22 -10.15
CA GLY A 460 17.90 21.85 -10.59
C GLY A 460 18.30 22.56 -11.88
N ASP A 461 19.55 22.37 -12.28
CA ASP A 461 20.12 22.96 -13.52
C ASP A 461 19.96 22.03 -14.73
N ASP A 462 19.37 20.85 -14.54
CA ASP A 462 19.07 19.88 -15.60
C ASP A 462 17.83 20.26 -16.44
N GLY A 463 17.48 19.40 -17.39
CA GLY A 463 16.31 19.65 -18.25
C GLY A 463 15.00 19.76 -17.50
N ALA A 464 14.81 18.95 -16.44
CA ALA A 464 13.59 18.96 -15.62
C ALA A 464 13.48 20.25 -14.79
N GLY A 465 14.57 20.70 -14.19
CA GLY A 465 14.62 21.96 -13.45
C GLY A 465 14.36 23.18 -14.32
N ARG A 466 14.90 23.20 -15.55
CA ARG A 466 14.58 24.28 -16.52
C ARG A 466 13.11 24.30 -16.91
N LEU A 467 12.54 23.13 -17.20
CA LEU A 467 11.11 23.00 -17.51
C LEU A 467 10.24 23.49 -16.35
N TRP A 468 10.66 23.19 -15.12
CA TRP A 468 9.96 23.65 -13.92
C TRP A 468 10.04 25.19 -13.80
N LYS A 469 11.20 25.76 -14.01
CA LYS A 469 11.38 27.20 -13.98
C LYS A 469 10.51 27.93 -15.02
N ASP A 470 10.48 27.44 -16.27
CA ASP A 470 9.63 28.03 -17.33
C ASP A 470 8.14 27.90 -16.98
N THR A 471 7.75 26.78 -16.34
CA THR A 471 6.37 26.56 -15.85
C THR A 471 6.00 27.58 -14.77
N LEU A 472 6.90 27.83 -13.81
CA LEU A 472 6.71 28.83 -12.77
C LEU A 472 6.62 30.25 -13.33
N GLU A 473 7.43 30.59 -14.33
CA GLU A 473 7.36 31.92 -14.99
C GLU A 473 5.99 32.15 -15.64
N GLU A 474 5.40 31.14 -16.26
CA GLU A 474 4.06 31.25 -16.85
C GLU A 474 2.96 31.31 -15.77
N LEU A 475 3.06 30.51 -14.70
CA LEU A 475 2.15 30.61 -13.56
C LEU A 475 2.20 31.98 -12.92
N TYR A 476 3.41 32.56 -12.75
CA TYR A 476 3.58 33.87 -12.19
C TYR A 476 2.95 34.98 -13.05
N LYS A 477 3.09 34.93 -14.38
CA LYS A 477 2.47 35.91 -15.30
C LYS A 477 0.93 35.93 -15.14
N GLY A 478 0.31 34.77 -15.07
CA GLY A 478 -1.12 34.64 -14.82
C GLY A 478 -1.52 35.15 -13.44
N TYR A 479 -0.74 34.76 -12.42
CA TYR A 479 -0.94 35.15 -11.03
C TYR A 479 -0.95 36.67 -10.85
N VAL A 480 0.07 37.35 -11.36
CA VAL A 480 0.18 38.82 -11.27
C VAL A 480 -1.01 39.52 -11.93
N SER A 481 -1.53 38.97 -13.02
CA SER A 481 -2.67 39.57 -13.73
C SER A 481 -4.00 39.49 -12.97
N GLN A 482 -4.10 38.59 -12.00
CA GLN A 482 -5.34 38.29 -11.26
C GLN A 482 -5.21 38.44 -9.74
N ILE A 483 -4.13 39.06 -9.25
CA ILE A 483 -3.83 39.11 -7.81
C ILE A 483 -4.96 39.75 -6.98
N GLU A 484 -5.63 40.79 -7.52
CA GLU A 484 -6.74 41.47 -6.82
C GLU A 484 -8.00 40.60 -6.62
N SER A 485 -8.09 39.44 -7.31
CA SER A 485 -9.22 38.52 -7.24
C SER A 485 -8.93 37.26 -6.39
N ILE A 486 -7.79 37.20 -5.69
CA ILE A 486 -7.43 36.06 -4.85
C ILE A 486 -8.28 36.10 -3.58
N GLU A 487 -8.98 34.98 -3.30
CA GLU A 487 -9.73 34.84 -2.06
C GLU A 487 -8.78 34.60 -0.87
N THR A 488 -9.15 35.13 0.30
CA THR A 488 -8.35 35.00 1.53
C THR A 488 -8.03 33.54 1.90
N CYS A 489 -8.92 32.60 1.58
CA CYS A 489 -8.67 31.17 1.83
C CYS A 489 -7.59 30.53 0.95
N SER A 490 -7.32 31.11 -0.21
CA SER A 490 -6.27 30.66 -1.14
C SER A 490 -4.89 31.28 -0.82
N LEU A 491 -4.84 32.28 0.06
CA LEU A 491 -3.61 33.02 0.41
C LEU A 491 -2.42 32.14 0.80
N PRO A 492 -2.55 31.12 1.69
CA PRO A 492 -1.41 30.28 2.06
C PRO A 492 -0.79 29.54 0.88
N GLY A 493 -1.61 29.07 -0.04
CA GLY A 493 -1.16 28.38 -1.24
C GLY A 493 -0.38 29.30 -2.18
N PHE A 494 -0.88 30.50 -2.41
CA PHE A 494 -0.18 31.50 -3.25
C PHE A 494 1.12 32.00 -2.63
N VAL A 495 1.17 32.16 -1.31
CA VAL A 495 2.42 32.47 -0.61
C VAL A 495 3.45 31.35 -0.78
N GLN A 496 3.01 30.08 -0.75
CA GLN A 496 3.89 28.95 -1.04
C GLN A 496 4.39 28.94 -2.49
N LEU A 497 3.55 29.34 -3.45
CA LEU A 497 3.96 29.53 -4.84
C LEU A 497 5.03 30.65 -4.95
N GLU A 498 4.86 31.77 -4.26
CA GLU A 498 5.86 32.86 -4.24
C GLU A 498 7.20 32.41 -3.66
N LYS A 499 7.21 31.62 -2.59
CA LYS A 499 8.43 31.00 -2.07
C LYS A 499 9.15 30.17 -3.13
N GLU A 500 8.40 29.35 -3.86
CA GLU A 500 8.98 28.52 -4.92
C GLU A 500 9.56 29.40 -6.04
N LEU A 501 8.86 30.44 -6.43
CA LEU A 501 9.32 31.42 -7.42
C LEU A 501 10.64 32.09 -7.00
N ILE A 502 10.79 32.47 -5.73
CA ILE A 502 12.02 33.01 -5.16
C ILE A 502 13.11 31.94 -5.14
N SER A 503 12.83 30.76 -4.67
CA SER A 503 13.81 29.66 -4.54
C SER A 503 14.42 29.26 -5.88
N GLN A 504 13.62 29.33 -6.95
CA GLN A 504 14.06 29.06 -8.33
C GLN A 504 14.64 30.30 -9.04
N GLY A 505 14.69 31.43 -8.35
CA GLY A 505 15.23 32.68 -8.90
C GLY A 505 14.40 33.25 -10.06
N VAL A 506 13.12 33.02 -10.10
CA VAL A 506 12.16 33.57 -11.07
C VAL A 506 11.83 35.02 -10.70
N ILE A 507 11.67 35.31 -9.42
CA ILE A 507 11.45 36.64 -8.85
C ILE A 507 12.42 36.88 -7.69
N THR A 508 12.63 38.16 -7.35
CA THR A 508 13.34 38.57 -6.13
C THR A 508 12.36 38.86 -5.01
N GLU A 509 12.81 38.84 -3.77
CA GLU A 509 11.99 39.19 -2.60
C GLU A 509 11.32 40.54 -2.72
N GLU A 510 12.00 41.52 -3.33
CA GLU A 510 11.47 42.88 -3.59
C GLU A 510 10.32 42.90 -4.62
N GLY A 511 10.17 41.86 -5.41
CA GLY A 511 9.16 41.75 -6.47
C GLY A 511 7.90 40.95 -6.08
N LEU A 512 7.70 40.64 -4.81
CA LEU A 512 6.53 39.91 -4.35
C LEU A 512 5.22 40.67 -4.63
N PRO A 513 4.23 40.09 -5.31
CA PRO A 513 2.95 40.73 -5.59
C PRO A 513 2.22 41.22 -4.34
N PHE A 514 2.32 40.51 -3.24
CA PHE A 514 1.74 40.90 -1.94
C PHE A 514 2.43 42.14 -1.32
N MET A 515 3.57 42.54 -1.79
CA MET A 515 4.17 43.83 -1.38
C MET A 515 3.33 45.04 -1.80
N GLY A 516 2.48 44.87 -2.81
CA GLY A 516 1.49 45.89 -3.22
C GLY A 516 0.12 45.76 -2.56
N ALA A 517 -0.10 44.67 -1.79
CA ALA A 517 -1.35 44.41 -1.07
C ALA A 517 -1.55 45.33 0.13
N SER A 518 -2.72 45.22 0.79
CA SER A 518 -2.93 45.95 2.03
C SER A 518 -1.89 45.59 3.11
N PRO A 519 -1.60 46.47 4.08
CA PRO A 519 -0.65 46.18 5.17
C PRO A 519 -1.01 44.90 5.90
N GLU A 520 -2.30 44.63 6.13
CA GLU A 520 -2.80 43.44 6.79
C GLU A 520 -2.46 42.15 6.02
N GLU A 521 -2.66 42.17 4.69
CA GLU A 521 -2.39 41.03 3.82
C GLU A 521 -0.89 40.78 3.70
N ARG A 522 -0.05 41.82 3.65
CA ARG A 522 1.39 41.69 3.67
C ARG A 522 1.93 41.02 4.93
N ILE A 523 1.47 41.48 6.10
CA ILE A 523 1.85 40.88 7.37
C ILE A 523 1.38 39.42 7.43
N ALA A 524 0.14 39.14 7.03
CA ALA A 524 -0.39 37.78 6.99
C ALA A 524 0.40 36.88 6.05
N ALA A 525 0.78 37.35 4.87
CA ALA A 525 1.63 36.63 3.93
C ALA A 525 3.00 36.30 4.53
N GLN A 526 3.62 37.25 5.22
CA GLN A 526 4.90 37.04 5.89
C GLN A 526 4.82 36.04 7.06
N ILE A 527 3.67 35.95 7.76
CA ILE A 527 3.42 34.91 8.75
C ILE A 527 3.49 33.51 8.11
N PHE A 528 2.88 33.32 6.93
CA PHE A 528 2.95 32.04 6.22
C PHE A 528 4.33 31.79 5.59
N LEU A 529 5.06 32.86 5.19
CA LEU A 529 6.43 32.72 4.68
C LEU A 529 7.42 32.23 5.75
N GLY A 530 7.26 32.65 6.99
CA GLY A 530 8.18 32.29 8.09
C GLY A 530 8.17 30.82 8.47
N ASP A 531 7.04 30.13 8.29
CA ASP A 531 6.83 28.74 8.77
C ASP A 531 7.76 27.67 8.16
N SER A 532 8.35 27.91 7.00
CA SER A 532 9.17 26.89 6.30
C SER A 532 10.65 26.86 6.68
N ARG A 533 11.15 27.85 7.43
CA ARG A 533 12.58 28.00 7.75
C ARG A 533 12.95 27.71 9.19
N GLY A 534 12.00 27.26 10.00
CA GLY A 534 12.23 26.89 11.41
C GLY A 534 12.32 28.11 12.31
N LEU A 535 11.17 28.50 12.85
CA LEU A 535 10.95 29.25 14.11
C LEU A 535 11.49 30.70 14.27
N ASP A 536 12.20 31.26 13.32
CA ASP A 536 12.68 32.65 13.49
C ASP A 536 11.88 33.63 12.63
N ILE A 537 11.33 34.65 13.29
CA ILE A 537 10.68 35.79 12.61
C ILE A 537 11.73 36.54 11.80
N SER A 538 11.41 36.83 10.51
CA SER A 538 12.30 37.59 9.64
C SER A 538 12.43 39.06 10.11
N ASP A 539 13.56 39.68 9.77
CA ASP A 539 13.76 41.12 10.06
C ASP A 539 12.68 41.96 9.39
N GLU A 540 12.23 41.59 8.18
CA GLU A 540 11.16 42.25 7.45
C GLU A 540 9.82 42.19 8.15
N LEU A 541 9.44 41.00 8.65
CA LEU A 541 8.20 40.83 9.44
C LEU A 541 8.26 41.60 10.73
N THR A 542 9.43 41.67 11.37
CA THR A 542 9.66 42.46 12.59
C THR A 542 9.44 43.95 12.31
N GLU A 543 9.96 44.48 11.21
CA GLU A 543 9.78 45.88 10.83
C GLU A 543 8.30 46.20 10.49
N LEU A 544 7.63 45.32 9.77
CA LEU A 544 6.21 45.47 9.46
C LEU A 544 5.34 45.48 10.73
N ILE A 545 5.61 44.60 11.70
CA ILE A 545 4.90 44.58 12.98
C ILE A 545 5.12 45.88 13.77
N GLN A 546 6.36 46.33 13.83
CA GLN A 546 6.72 47.57 14.58
C GLN A 546 6.10 48.85 13.97
N THR A 547 5.84 48.86 12.66
CA THR A 547 5.25 49.98 11.96
C THR A 547 3.73 49.94 11.78
N ALA A 548 3.14 48.76 12.01
CA ALA A 548 1.70 48.53 11.83
C ALA A 548 0.86 49.25 12.91
N SER A 549 -0.28 49.74 12.49
CA SER A 549 -1.36 50.17 13.43
C SER A 549 -2.02 48.98 14.08
N SER A 550 -2.73 49.23 15.20
CA SER A 550 -3.50 48.17 15.90
C SER A 550 -4.53 47.48 15.02
N ALA A 551 -5.17 48.25 14.11
CA ALA A 551 -6.14 47.71 13.19
C ALA A 551 -5.52 46.80 12.11
N GLU A 552 -4.38 47.22 11.56
CA GLU A 552 -3.64 46.43 10.56
C GLU A 552 -3.08 45.13 11.14
N LEU A 553 -2.46 45.20 12.31
CA LEU A 553 -1.90 44.03 12.95
C LEU A 553 -3.01 43.04 13.39
N LEU A 554 -4.13 43.55 13.93
CA LEU A 554 -5.31 42.74 14.25
C LEU A 554 -5.86 42.07 12.96
N GLY A 555 -6.02 42.86 11.89
CA GLY A 555 -6.47 42.36 10.58
C GLY A 555 -5.60 41.21 10.06
N ALA A 556 -4.28 41.37 10.11
CA ALA A 556 -3.31 40.35 9.70
C ALA A 556 -3.44 39.04 10.52
N ILE A 557 -3.58 39.14 11.83
CA ILE A 557 -3.75 37.98 12.71
C ILE A 557 -5.06 37.25 12.39
N LEU A 558 -6.15 37.96 12.14
CA LEU A 558 -7.44 37.37 11.79
C LEU A 558 -7.40 36.70 10.41
N ILE A 559 -6.76 37.32 9.42
CA ILE A 559 -6.53 36.75 8.08
C ILE A 559 -5.72 35.46 8.21
N ALA A 560 -4.56 35.50 8.89
CA ALA A 560 -3.69 34.34 9.07
C ALA A 560 -4.41 33.19 9.76
N SER A 561 -5.16 33.47 10.81
CA SER A 561 -5.93 32.46 11.54
C SER A 561 -7.06 31.86 10.70
N SER A 562 -7.81 32.67 9.96
CA SER A 562 -8.91 32.21 9.10
C SER A 562 -8.39 31.38 7.92
N ALA A 563 -7.40 31.89 7.20
CA ALA A 563 -6.81 31.25 6.03
C ALA A 563 -6.12 29.92 6.41
N GLY A 564 -5.37 29.89 7.51
CA GLY A 564 -4.68 28.69 7.97
C GLY A 564 -5.61 27.54 8.36
N ARG A 565 -6.85 27.81 8.78
CA ARG A 565 -7.84 26.77 9.07
C ARG A 565 -8.43 26.12 7.83
N GLN A 566 -8.49 26.87 6.74
CA GLN A 566 -9.04 26.39 5.47
C GLN A 566 -7.97 25.71 4.61
N SER A 567 -6.70 25.90 4.97
CA SER A 567 -5.54 25.38 4.26
C SER A 567 -5.15 23.98 4.72
N SER A 568 -4.67 23.14 3.81
CA SER A 568 -4.06 21.85 4.12
C SER A 568 -2.72 21.97 4.88
N THR A 569 -2.09 23.14 4.85
CA THR A 569 -0.83 23.40 5.56
C THR A 569 -1.03 23.77 7.03
N GLY A 570 -2.26 24.08 7.43
CA GLY A 570 -2.58 24.45 8.81
C GLY A 570 -2.19 25.88 9.17
N ILE A 571 -2.44 26.27 10.42
CA ILE A 571 -2.07 27.60 10.94
C ILE A 571 -0.64 27.51 11.51
N PRO A 572 0.27 28.45 11.18
CA PRO A 572 1.60 28.53 11.75
C PRO A 572 1.57 29.11 13.16
N TYR A 573 1.04 28.37 14.13
CA TYR A 573 0.81 28.80 15.51
C TYR A 573 2.03 29.39 16.23
N PRO A 574 3.24 28.78 16.13
CA PRO A 574 4.40 29.36 16.80
C PRO A 574 4.69 30.79 16.33
N ILE A 575 4.70 30.99 15.01
CA ILE A 575 4.95 32.32 14.43
C ILE A 575 3.83 33.29 14.78
N LEU A 576 2.59 32.85 14.78
CA LEU A 576 1.46 33.68 15.19
C LEU A 576 1.59 34.15 16.65
N SER A 577 2.05 33.28 17.55
CA SER A 577 2.35 33.62 18.93
C SER A 577 3.47 34.68 19.02
N ASP A 578 4.56 34.49 18.28
CA ASP A 578 5.71 35.39 18.28
C ASP A 578 5.35 36.78 17.69
N VAL A 579 4.51 36.80 16.65
CA VAL A 579 3.95 38.04 16.09
C VAL A 579 3.15 38.80 17.15
N MET A 580 2.34 38.10 17.93
CA MET A 580 1.56 38.71 19.02
C MET A 580 2.46 39.19 20.18
N ILE A 581 3.58 38.51 20.46
CA ILE A 581 4.57 38.97 21.45
C ILE A 581 5.23 40.25 21.00
N LEU A 582 5.71 40.29 19.76
CA LEU A 582 6.36 41.49 19.18
C LEU A 582 5.40 42.68 19.08
N GLY A 583 4.15 42.41 18.72
CA GLY A 583 3.08 43.42 18.63
C GLY A 583 2.31 43.68 19.93
N ALA A 584 2.76 43.17 21.07
CA ALA A 584 1.99 43.18 22.32
C ALA A 584 1.56 44.59 22.77
N ASP A 585 2.42 45.61 22.59
CA ASP A 585 2.08 46.99 22.95
C ASP A 585 0.97 47.53 22.02
N THR A 586 1.03 47.24 20.74
CA THR A 586 0.03 47.64 19.73
C THR A 586 -1.30 46.90 19.90
N LEU A 587 -1.25 45.62 20.29
CA LEU A 587 -2.41 44.76 20.46
C LEU A 587 -3.12 44.87 21.82
N THR A 588 -2.55 45.62 22.78
CA THR A 588 -3.12 45.73 24.12
C THR A 588 -4.55 46.24 24.12
N GLU A 589 -4.90 47.18 23.23
CA GLU A 589 -6.24 47.71 23.07
C GLU A 589 -7.19 46.78 22.30
N CYS A 590 -6.66 45.78 21.60
CA CYS A 590 -7.41 44.84 20.76
C CYS A 590 -7.88 43.56 21.49
N ALA A 591 -7.71 43.50 22.82
CA ALA A 591 -7.99 42.32 23.64
C ALA A 591 -9.37 41.72 23.38
N GLU A 592 -10.43 42.55 23.31
CA GLU A 592 -11.78 42.10 23.06
C GLU A 592 -11.94 41.40 21.72
N SER A 593 -11.37 42.01 20.68
CA SER A 593 -11.45 41.47 19.31
C SER A 593 -10.69 40.16 19.17
N ILE A 594 -9.50 40.01 19.77
CA ILE A 594 -8.72 38.78 19.72
C ILE A 594 -9.39 37.65 20.54
N ILE A 595 -9.82 37.96 21.78
CA ILE A 595 -10.46 36.97 22.65
C ILE A 595 -11.77 36.45 22.04
N LEU A 596 -12.57 37.32 21.43
CA LEU A 596 -13.85 36.95 20.83
C LEU A 596 -13.73 36.40 19.38
N SER A 597 -12.56 36.49 18.79
CA SER A 597 -12.28 35.96 17.45
C SER A 597 -12.07 34.44 17.44
N ASP A 598 -11.86 33.92 16.25
CA ASP A 598 -11.53 32.52 16.03
C ASP A 598 -10.03 32.19 16.23
N VAL A 599 -9.20 33.15 16.66
CA VAL A 599 -7.79 32.89 17.01
C VAL A 599 -7.74 31.87 18.14
N PRO A 600 -7.03 30.72 17.97
CA PRO A 600 -6.93 29.72 19.05
C PRO A 600 -6.35 30.32 20.31
N PHE A 601 -6.97 30.04 21.44
CA PHE A 601 -6.58 30.68 22.68
C PHE A 601 -5.15 30.31 23.12
N TYR A 602 -4.70 29.10 22.82
CA TYR A 602 -3.33 28.66 23.11
C TYR A 602 -2.24 29.39 22.27
N ALA A 603 -2.62 30.03 21.18
CA ALA A 603 -1.70 30.87 20.41
C ALA A 603 -1.51 32.28 21.01
N VAL A 604 -2.38 32.70 21.93
CA VAL A 604 -2.26 33.98 22.61
C VAL A 604 -1.13 33.90 23.65
N PRO A 605 -0.09 34.76 23.62
CA PRO A 605 1.02 34.72 24.56
C PRO A 605 0.62 35.07 25.99
N ASP A 606 1.29 34.47 26.98
CA ASP A 606 1.01 34.74 28.39
C ASP A 606 1.24 36.20 28.78
N ASP A 607 2.33 36.79 28.23
CA ASP A 607 2.68 38.20 28.49
C ASP A 607 1.59 39.16 27.99
N LEU A 608 1.00 38.88 26.84
CA LEU A 608 -0.10 39.68 26.31
C LEU A 608 -1.37 39.55 27.17
N LEU A 609 -1.68 38.33 27.59
CA LEU A 609 -2.80 38.05 28.45
C LEU A 609 -2.66 38.77 29.81
N ILE A 610 -1.46 38.73 30.41
CA ILE A 610 -1.15 39.44 31.64
C ILE A 610 -1.30 40.96 31.50
N ARG A 611 -0.79 41.54 30.36
CA ARG A 611 -0.99 42.96 30.08
C ARG A 611 -2.45 43.34 29.93
N TRP A 612 -3.28 42.49 29.30
CA TRP A 612 -4.71 42.73 29.24
C TRP A 612 -5.39 42.73 30.58
N ILE A 613 -4.99 41.84 31.50
CA ILE A 613 -5.51 41.80 32.88
C ILE A 613 -5.09 43.06 33.62
N ASP A 614 -3.83 43.48 33.51
CA ASP A 614 -3.32 44.69 34.17
C ASP A 614 -3.99 45.98 33.64
N LEU A 615 -4.31 46.03 32.34
CA LEU A 615 -4.92 47.24 31.75
C LEU A 615 -6.45 47.30 31.98
N HIS A 616 -7.17 46.20 31.75
CA HIS A 616 -8.64 46.17 31.71
C HIS A 616 -9.29 45.63 32.98
N GLY A 617 -8.47 45.13 33.89
CA GLY A 617 -8.94 44.42 35.08
C GLY A 617 -9.36 42.98 34.82
N ILE A 618 -9.12 42.13 35.81
CA ILE A 618 -9.36 40.69 35.73
C ILE A 618 -10.84 40.33 35.46
N ASP A 619 -11.81 41.09 36.03
CA ASP A 619 -13.22 40.82 35.85
C ASP A 619 -13.69 41.08 34.42
N ARG A 620 -13.14 42.11 33.73
CA ARG A 620 -13.46 42.37 32.30
C ARG A 620 -12.95 41.29 31.40
N VAL A 621 -11.68 40.93 31.54
CA VAL A 621 -11.03 39.84 30.77
C VAL A 621 -11.79 38.53 31.00
N ARG A 622 -12.15 38.21 32.25
CA ARG A 622 -13.01 37.09 32.59
C ARG A 622 -14.34 37.13 31.84
N GLY A 623 -15.01 38.26 31.83
CA GLY A 623 -16.28 38.42 31.12
C GLY A 623 -16.16 38.19 29.61
N LEU A 624 -15.04 38.56 29.01
CA LEU A 624 -14.75 38.28 27.59
C LEU A 624 -14.48 36.79 27.34
N VAL A 625 -13.64 36.15 28.17
CA VAL A 625 -13.35 34.72 28.04
C VAL A 625 -14.62 33.87 28.25
N LEU A 626 -15.53 34.27 29.14
CA LEU A 626 -16.81 33.61 29.35
C LEU A 626 -17.77 33.79 28.17
N LYS A 627 -17.68 34.91 27.42
CA LYS A 627 -18.44 35.12 26.16
C LYS A 627 -17.89 34.31 24.99
N ARG A 628 -16.62 34.02 25.01
CA ARG A 628 -16.03 33.09 24.04
C ARG A 628 -16.63 31.72 24.32
N GLN A 629 -17.32 31.15 23.37
CA GLN A 629 -17.96 29.86 23.56
C GLN A 629 -16.97 28.85 24.13
N GLU A 630 -17.16 28.45 25.42
CA GLU A 630 -16.93 27.12 25.94
C GLU A 630 -15.47 26.74 26.28
N ASN A 631 -15.23 26.08 27.33
CA ASN A 631 -14.12 25.17 27.70
C ASN A 631 -12.64 25.63 27.56
N ASP A 632 -12.36 26.78 26.93
CA ASP A 632 -10.99 27.35 26.92
C ASP A 632 -10.63 27.99 28.30
N ILE A 633 -11.59 28.13 29.19
CA ILE A 633 -11.44 28.79 30.49
C ILE A 633 -10.41 28.07 31.40
N PRO A 634 -10.42 26.75 31.54
CA PRO A 634 -9.41 26.10 32.37
C PRO A 634 -7.99 26.26 31.82
N GLU A 635 -7.80 26.20 30.48
CA GLU A 635 -6.50 26.43 29.85
C GLU A 635 -6.01 27.86 30.12
N TRP A 636 -6.88 28.82 29.96
CA TRP A 636 -6.57 30.22 30.31
C TRP A 636 -6.20 30.41 31.76
N LEU A 637 -6.96 29.83 32.71
CA LEU A 637 -6.65 29.90 34.14
C LEU A 637 -5.31 29.29 34.51
N SER A 638 -4.90 28.21 33.84
CA SER A 638 -3.58 27.60 34.11
C SER A 638 -2.41 28.51 33.75
N ARG A 639 -2.64 29.48 32.86
CA ARG A 639 -1.62 30.40 32.34
C ARG A 639 -1.45 31.65 33.22
N ILE A 640 -2.38 31.90 34.18
CA ILE A 640 -2.30 32.99 35.14
C ILE A 640 -1.45 32.54 36.34
N ASP A 641 -0.67 33.44 36.93
CA ASP A 641 0.11 33.13 38.14
C ASP A 641 -0.79 32.85 39.37
N GLU A 642 -0.25 32.11 40.33
CA GLU A 642 -0.99 31.67 41.54
C GLU A 642 -1.58 32.84 42.35
N ALA A 643 -0.88 33.98 42.39
CA ALA A 643 -1.35 35.13 43.16
C ALA A 643 -2.62 35.74 42.51
N ARG A 644 -2.60 35.90 41.17
CA ARG A 644 -3.77 36.37 40.41
C ARG A 644 -4.89 35.35 40.37
N LEU A 645 -4.58 34.04 40.35
CA LEU A 645 -5.60 33.00 40.48
C LEU A 645 -6.35 33.07 41.80
N LYS A 646 -5.64 33.35 42.91
CA LYS A 646 -6.27 33.56 44.26
C LYS A 646 -7.10 34.82 44.30
N GLU A 647 -6.64 35.91 43.69
CA GLU A 647 -7.37 37.18 43.59
C GLU A 647 -8.60 37.05 42.68
N PHE A 648 -8.50 36.29 41.63
CA PHE A 648 -9.60 35.97 40.72
C PHE A 648 -10.76 35.26 41.42
N GLY A 649 -10.51 34.76 42.66
CA GLY A 649 -11.49 34.07 43.47
C GLY A 649 -12.22 33.03 42.67
N VAL A 650 -11.50 31.93 42.30
CA VAL A 650 -12.12 30.85 41.55
C VAL A 650 -13.34 30.37 42.32
N ASN A 651 -14.48 30.96 41.99
CA ASN A 651 -15.77 30.65 42.57
C ASN A 651 -16.04 29.15 42.27
N PRO A 652 -16.47 28.34 43.27
CA PRO A 652 -16.97 27.00 43.05
C PRO A 652 -18.04 26.92 41.96
N ASP A 653 -18.78 28.00 41.72
CA ASP A 653 -19.76 28.10 40.66
C ASP A 653 -19.12 28.18 39.24
N LEU A 654 -17.95 28.80 39.13
CA LEU A 654 -17.15 28.76 37.86
C LEU A 654 -16.60 27.34 37.57
N ALA A 655 -16.22 26.64 38.62
CA ALA A 655 -15.83 25.23 38.49
C ALA A 655 -17.01 24.35 37.98
N ARG A 656 -18.25 24.70 38.30
CA ARG A 656 -19.47 24.03 37.79
C ARG A 656 -19.73 24.30 36.32
N ASP A 657 -19.50 25.51 35.83
CA ASP A 657 -19.70 25.89 34.44
C ASP A 657 -18.58 25.30 33.54
N ILE A 658 -17.41 25.00 34.15
CA ILE A 658 -16.26 24.38 33.49
C ILE A 658 -16.30 22.83 33.61
N GLU A 659 -17.23 22.27 34.40
CA GLU A 659 -17.29 20.85 34.73
C GLU A 659 -17.38 19.99 33.46
N GLY A 660 -16.21 19.51 33.04
CA GLY A 660 -16.01 18.36 32.16
C GLY A 660 -16.59 18.50 30.77
N GLY A 661 -15.97 19.33 29.97
CA GLY A 661 -16.25 19.35 28.54
C GLY A 661 -14.97 19.50 27.73
N ALA A 662 -14.98 19.02 26.49
CA ALA A 662 -13.99 19.38 25.50
C ALA A 662 -14.33 20.77 24.94
N ASN A 663 -13.29 21.53 24.55
CA ASN A 663 -13.51 22.78 23.81
C ASN A 663 -14.16 22.46 22.42
N LYS A 664 -14.45 23.49 21.64
CA LYS A 664 -15.04 23.33 20.30
C LYS A 664 -14.19 22.50 19.34
N TYR A 665 -12.92 22.22 19.68
CA TYR A 665 -12.00 21.36 18.94
C TYR A 665 -11.92 19.93 19.50
N GLY A 666 -12.70 19.61 20.52
CA GLY A 666 -12.69 18.29 21.17
C GLY A 666 -11.52 18.08 22.15
N GLU A 667 -10.87 19.15 22.63
CA GLU A 667 -9.71 19.07 23.55
C GLU A 667 -10.12 19.40 24.98
N THR A 668 -9.55 18.68 25.95
CA THR A 668 -9.64 18.95 27.39
C THR A 668 -8.47 19.82 27.85
N VAL A 669 -8.55 20.33 29.07
CA VAL A 669 -7.42 20.92 29.79
C VAL A 669 -6.30 19.92 29.95
N SER A 670 -5.03 20.36 29.83
CA SER A 670 -3.89 19.50 30.12
C SER A 670 -3.80 19.16 31.62
N TYR A 671 -3.13 18.02 31.91
CA TYR A 671 -2.90 17.59 33.30
C TYR A 671 -2.16 18.66 34.10
N GLU A 672 -1.13 19.26 33.52
CA GLU A 672 -0.31 20.30 34.14
C GLU A 672 -1.14 21.55 34.45
N ALA A 673 -1.99 21.95 33.51
CA ALA A 673 -2.90 23.08 33.69
C ALA A 673 -3.90 22.80 34.80
N ALA A 674 -4.51 21.63 34.80
CA ALA A 674 -5.48 21.24 35.84
C ALA A 674 -4.83 21.09 37.22
N MET A 675 -3.59 20.59 37.32
CA MET A 675 -2.81 20.51 38.54
C MET A 675 -2.51 21.91 39.12
N LYS A 676 -2.10 22.84 38.23
CA LYS A 676 -1.83 24.24 38.65
C LYS A 676 -3.08 24.93 39.19
N ILE A 677 -4.24 24.72 38.54
CA ILE A 677 -5.52 25.25 39.03
C ILE A 677 -5.93 24.59 40.36
N ASP A 678 -5.67 23.27 40.53
CA ASP A 678 -5.99 22.53 41.74
C ASP A 678 -5.19 23.04 42.97
N THR A 679 -3.99 23.56 42.70
CA THR A 679 -3.16 24.18 43.76
C THR A 679 -3.83 25.43 44.33
N ALA A 680 -4.45 26.25 43.47
CA ALA A 680 -5.19 27.45 43.88
C ALA A 680 -6.64 27.12 44.34
N THR A 681 -7.24 26.08 43.76
CA THR A 681 -8.63 25.66 44.09
C THR A 681 -8.64 24.14 44.33
N PRO A 682 -8.39 23.72 45.58
CA PRO A 682 -8.30 22.30 45.92
C PRO A 682 -9.53 21.49 45.49
N GLY A 683 -9.30 20.34 44.87
CA GLY A 683 -10.33 19.46 44.33
C GLY A 683 -10.86 19.84 42.94
N PHE A 684 -10.27 20.84 42.28
CA PHE A 684 -10.63 21.19 40.88
C PHE A 684 -10.41 20.03 39.93
N PHE A 685 -9.22 19.44 39.92
CA PHE A 685 -8.89 18.33 39.02
C PHE A 685 -9.86 17.16 39.18
N ALA A 686 -10.18 16.78 40.40
CA ALA A 686 -11.09 15.67 40.66
C ALA A 686 -12.50 15.93 40.11
N ARG A 687 -13.06 17.14 40.31
CA ARG A 687 -14.37 17.50 39.74
C ARG A 687 -14.34 17.59 38.21
N TYR A 688 -13.28 18.18 37.63
CA TYR A 688 -13.10 18.34 36.21
C TYR A 688 -12.96 16.97 35.50
N ALA A 689 -12.09 16.10 35.98
CA ALA A 689 -11.89 14.76 35.46
C ALA A 689 -13.14 13.90 35.59
N ALA A 690 -13.84 13.96 36.73
CA ALA A 690 -15.12 13.25 36.89
C ALA A 690 -16.18 13.76 35.91
N GLY A 691 -16.25 15.07 35.67
CA GLY A 691 -17.14 15.67 34.69
C GLY A 691 -16.76 15.25 33.24
N ALA A 692 -15.48 15.23 32.91
CA ALA A 692 -14.97 14.77 31.61
C ALA A 692 -15.33 13.30 31.35
N LEU A 693 -15.16 12.44 32.35
CA LEU A 693 -15.54 11.01 32.29
C LEU A 693 -17.06 10.79 32.04
N GLN A 694 -17.89 11.75 32.44
CA GLN A 694 -19.35 11.67 32.25
C GLN A 694 -19.84 12.27 30.93
N LYS A 695 -19.23 13.36 30.45
CA LYS A 695 -19.71 14.19 29.36
C LYS A 695 -19.04 13.96 28.02
N LEU A 696 -17.75 13.57 28.00
CA LEU A 696 -17.03 13.31 26.77
C LEU A 696 -17.47 12.00 26.14
N GLU A 697 -17.43 11.93 24.80
CA GLU A 697 -17.62 10.70 24.09
C GLU A 697 -16.58 9.68 24.53
N ARG A 698 -17.01 8.44 24.73
CA ARG A 698 -16.12 7.33 25.11
C ARG A 698 -15.06 7.14 24.04
N GLY A 699 -13.81 7.04 24.46
CA GLY A 699 -12.68 6.89 23.55
C GLY A 699 -12.19 8.20 22.92
N SER A 700 -12.63 9.35 23.37
CA SER A 700 -12.12 10.63 22.89
C SER A 700 -10.64 10.80 23.16
N HIS A 701 -9.86 11.26 22.16
CA HIS A 701 -8.46 11.66 22.31
C HIS A 701 -8.24 12.76 23.37
N ALA A 702 -9.31 13.50 23.69
CA ALA A 702 -9.29 14.50 24.74
C ALA A 702 -8.85 13.95 26.12
N PHE A 703 -9.11 12.67 26.40
CA PHE A 703 -8.67 12.02 27.65
C PHE A 703 -7.14 11.93 27.79
N TYR A 704 -6.40 11.87 26.68
CA TYR A 704 -4.92 11.82 26.74
C TYR A 704 -4.31 13.04 27.43
N ARG A 705 -4.86 14.22 27.21
CA ARG A 705 -4.37 15.46 27.83
C ARG A 705 -4.58 15.51 29.34
N LEU A 706 -5.48 14.70 29.89
CA LEU A 706 -5.74 14.58 31.33
C LEU A 706 -4.76 13.61 32.03
N LEU A 707 -3.87 12.97 31.31
CA LEU A 707 -2.80 12.14 31.85
C LEU A 707 -1.52 12.96 32.02
N PRO A 708 -0.66 12.67 33.04
CA PRO A 708 0.62 13.34 33.22
C PRO A 708 1.51 13.18 31.98
N SER A 709 2.04 14.27 31.45
CA SER A 709 3.01 14.24 30.35
C SER A 709 4.37 13.70 30.80
N ASN A 710 4.73 13.93 32.07
CA ASN A 710 5.97 13.47 32.66
C ASN A 710 5.78 13.10 34.15
N ILE A 711 5.33 11.88 34.41
CA ILE A 711 5.15 11.36 35.80
C ILE A 711 6.44 11.24 36.59
N ASN A 712 7.61 11.34 35.94
CA ASN A 712 8.90 11.37 36.62
C ASN A 712 9.23 12.75 37.20
N ASN A 713 8.49 13.80 36.83
CA ASN A 713 8.54 15.09 37.49
C ASN A 713 8.03 14.97 38.96
N ALA A 714 8.78 15.47 39.89
CA ALA A 714 8.49 15.31 41.32
C ALA A 714 7.12 15.91 41.76
N GLU A 715 6.72 17.05 41.18
CA GLU A 715 5.44 17.71 41.46
C GLU A 715 4.26 16.92 40.87
N GLN A 716 4.34 16.50 39.60
CA GLN A 716 3.31 15.70 38.96
C GLN A 716 3.14 14.36 39.68
N ARG A 717 4.25 13.72 40.06
CA ARG A 717 4.23 12.46 40.80
C ARG A 717 3.62 12.60 42.19
N ALA A 718 3.97 13.65 42.92
CA ALA A 718 3.40 13.93 44.25
C ALA A 718 1.88 14.18 44.15
N PHE A 719 1.44 14.89 43.13
CA PHE A 719 0.02 15.14 42.88
C PHE A 719 -0.71 13.85 42.52
N ALA A 720 -0.17 13.05 41.59
CA ALA A 720 -0.74 11.78 41.17
C ALA A 720 -0.81 10.72 42.29
N SER A 721 0.08 10.79 43.30
CA SER A 721 0.12 9.84 44.42
C SER A 721 -1.00 10.02 45.42
N LYS A 722 -1.80 11.08 45.33
CA LYS A 722 -3.01 11.24 46.17
C LYS A 722 -4.01 10.15 45.85
N PRO A 723 -4.63 9.42 46.82
CA PRO A 723 -5.48 8.28 46.54
C PRO A 723 -6.67 8.57 45.58
N GLU A 724 -7.26 9.76 45.73
CA GLU A 724 -8.32 10.24 44.84
C GLU A 724 -7.87 10.49 43.40
N MET A 725 -6.58 10.89 43.20
CA MET A 725 -6.01 11.14 41.90
C MET A 725 -5.67 9.83 41.21
N LEU A 726 -5.12 8.87 41.93
CA LEU A 726 -4.79 7.55 41.36
C LEU A 726 -6.05 6.90 40.75
N SER A 727 -7.15 6.85 41.47
CA SER A 727 -8.42 6.29 40.98
C SER A 727 -8.98 7.03 39.76
N LEU A 728 -8.81 8.36 39.72
CA LEU A 728 -9.20 9.14 38.52
C LEU A 728 -8.33 8.89 37.32
N LEU A 729 -7.00 8.80 37.51
CA LEU A 729 -6.05 8.48 36.44
C LEU A 729 -6.33 7.11 35.84
N GLU A 730 -6.64 6.12 36.68
CA GLU A 730 -7.11 4.79 36.23
C GLU A 730 -8.36 4.89 35.38
N GLY A 731 -9.37 5.64 35.84
CA GLY A 731 -10.61 5.86 35.11
C GLY A 731 -10.39 6.53 33.75
N ILE A 732 -9.54 7.56 33.71
CA ILE A 732 -9.16 8.29 32.49
C ILE A 732 -8.44 7.36 31.52
N LEU A 733 -7.47 6.57 32.02
CA LEU A 733 -6.72 5.64 31.21
C LEU A 733 -7.62 4.56 30.58
N LEU A 734 -8.59 4.04 31.34
CA LEU A 734 -9.54 3.04 30.86
C LEU A 734 -10.55 3.62 29.86
N GLU A 735 -10.98 4.88 30.03
CA GLU A 735 -11.83 5.54 29.03
C GLU A 735 -11.07 5.85 27.75
N PHE A 736 -9.78 6.20 27.82
CA PHE A 736 -8.94 6.40 26.64
C PHE A 736 -8.81 5.13 25.79
N VAL A 737 -8.76 3.95 26.41
CA VAL A 737 -8.71 2.64 25.72
C VAL A 737 -9.95 2.37 24.86
N ARG A 738 -11.07 2.97 25.18
CA ARG A 738 -12.33 2.76 24.44
C ARG A 738 -12.35 3.43 23.06
N SER A 739 -11.26 4.09 22.65
CA SER A 739 -11.12 4.63 21.30
C SER A 739 -10.89 3.50 20.30
N GLU A 740 -11.52 3.57 19.12
CA GLU A 740 -11.31 2.61 18.01
C GLU A 740 -9.89 2.68 17.41
N THR A 741 -9.15 3.75 17.69
CA THR A 741 -7.75 3.93 17.30
C THR A 741 -6.87 3.38 18.40
N ASN A 742 -5.99 2.45 18.05
CA ASN A 742 -5.05 1.75 18.92
C ASN A 742 -4.35 2.75 19.90
N PRO A 743 -4.78 2.87 21.15
CA PRO A 743 -4.33 3.94 22.02
C PRO A 743 -2.88 3.70 22.48
N TYR A 744 -2.04 4.69 22.27
CA TYR A 744 -0.69 4.71 22.83
C TYR A 744 -0.78 5.06 24.32
N TRP A 745 -0.61 4.08 25.19
CA TRP A 745 -0.50 4.33 26.62
C TRP A 745 0.89 4.87 26.96
N ASN A 746 0.93 5.90 27.81
CA ASN A 746 2.18 6.37 28.38
C ASN A 746 2.69 5.31 29.37
N GLU A 747 3.80 4.64 29.01
CA GLU A 747 4.39 3.54 29.80
C GLU A 747 4.74 3.96 31.23
N ASP A 748 5.25 5.19 31.42
CA ASP A 748 5.65 5.67 32.73
C ASP A 748 4.42 5.89 33.65
N VAL A 749 3.32 6.42 33.09
CA VAL A 749 2.05 6.55 33.82
C VAL A 749 1.49 5.18 34.19
N LEU A 750 1.51 4.24 33.25
CA LEU A 750 1.02 2.88 33.46
C LEU A 750 1.84 2.15 34.54
N ARG A 751 3.18 2.23 34.49
CA ARG A 751 4.06 1.66 35.53
C ARG A 751 3.81 2.30 36.89
N PHE A 752 3.62 3.60 36.93
CA PHE A 752 3.27 4.32 38.14
C PHE A 752 1.95 3.80 38.75
N ILE A 753 0.92 3.61 37.95
CA ILE A 753 -0.38 3.09 38.42
C ILE A 753 -0.23 1.66 38.94
N VAL A 754 0.40 0.76 38.17
CA VAL A 754 0.60 -0.65 38.57
C VAL A 754 1.42 -0.76 39.86
N ALA A 755 2.46 0.08 40.04
CA ALA A 755 3.27 0.10 41.26
C ALA A 755 2.50 0.57 42.51
N ASN A 756 1.48 1.43 42.35
CA ASN A 756 0.65 1.96 43.43
C ASN A 756 -0.66 1.19 43.63
N ASP A 757 -1.17 0.49 42.63
CA ASP A 757 -2.35 -0.38 42.70
C ASP A 757 -2.14 -1.70 41.96
N GLY A 758 -1.70 -2.73 42.66
CA GLY A 758 -1.49 -4.08 42.14
C GLY A 758 -2.77 -4.79 41.63
N GLN A 759 -3.97 -4.27 41.95
CA GLN A 759 -5.24 -4.81 41.46
C GLN A 759 -5.69 -4.14 40.16
N PHE A 760 -5.02 -3.09 39.69
CA PHE A 760 -5.38 -2.42 38.44
C PHE A 760 -5.42 -3.36 37.21
N PRO A 761 -4.46 -4.31 37.03
CA PRO A 761 -4.51 -5.25 35.91
C PRO A 761 -5.81 -6.05 35.82
N GLU A 762 -6.35 -6.53 36.96
CA GLU A 762 -7.61 -7.28 37.00
C GLU A 762 -8.81 -6.43 36.51
N ARG A 763 -8.81 -5.13 36.78
CA ARG A 763 -9.84 -4.20 36.30
C ARG A 763 -9.64 -3.76 34.86
N ALA A 764 -8.40 -3.61 34.44
CA ALA A 764 -8.03 -3.12 33.10
C ALA A 764 -8.27 -4.18 32.01
N ILE A 765 -7.87 -5.43 32.26
CA ILE A 765 -7.91 -6.50 31.26
C ILE A 765 -9.30 -6.71 30.63
N PRO A 766 -10.42 -6.78 31.36
CA PRO A 766 -11.73 -6.91 30.74
C PRO A 766 -12.10 -5.75 29.80
N VAL A 767 -11.65 -4.54 30.14
CA VAL A 767 -11.85 -3.36 29.30
C VAL A 767 -11.00 -3.45 28.04
N LEU A 768 -9.71 -3.78 28.19
CA LEU A 768 -8.78 -3.97 27.06
C LEU A 768 -9.26 -5.03 26.10
N MET A 769 -9.74 -6.16 26.60
CA MET A 769 -10.29 -7.25 25.79
C MET A 769 -11.55 -6.83 25.04
N LYS A 770 -12.45 -6.12 25.71
CA LYS A 770 -13.69 -5.63 25.09
C LYS A 770 -13.45 -4.73 23.89
N PHE A 771 -12.42 -3.89 23.96
CA PHE A 771 -12.07 -2.93 22.90
C PHE A 771 -10.92 -3.40 22.00
N LYS A 772 -10.45 -4.65 22.15
CA LYS A 772 -9.35 -5.25 21.37
C LYS A 772 -8.07 -4.41 21.39
N ALA A 773 -7.77 -3.79 22.54
CA ALA A 773 -6.64 -2.88 22.72
C ALA A 773 -5.34 -3.68 22.94
N THR A 774 -4.81 -4.31 21.90
CA THR A 774 -3.64 -5.21 21.96
C THR A 774 -2.37 -4.49 22.38
N TYR A 775 -2.14 -3.28 21.92
CA TYR A 775 -0.97 -2.47 22.30
C TYR A 775 -0.98 -2.12 23.79
N ALA A 776 -2.11 -1.69 24.28
CA ALA A 776 -2.27 -1.40 25.70
C ALA A 776 -2.12 -2.66 26.58
N MET A 777 -2.54 -3.83 26.10
CA MET A 777 -2.34 -5.13 26.76
C MET A 777 -0.85 -5.46 26.88
N LYS A 778 -0.06 -5.24 25.83
CA LYS A 778 1.40 -5.45 25.85
C LYS A 778 2.07 -4.55 26.88
N HIS A 779 1.77 -3.26 26.90
CA HIS A 779 2.34 -2.33 27.86
C HIS A 779 1.90 -2.64 29.32
N LEU A 780 0.68 -3.12 29.51
CA LEU A 780 0.23 -3.58 30.83
C LEU A 780 1.04 -4.80 31.28
N GLY A 781 1.27 -5.77 30.40
CA GLY A 781 2.10 -6.94 30.67
C GLY A 781 3.53 -6.53 31.02
N GLU A 782 4.16 -5.64 30.26
CA GLU A 782 5.48 -5.13 30.51
C GLU A 782 5.59 -4.44 31.89
N ALA A 783 4.60 -3.58 32.21
CA ALA A 783 4.55 -2.91 33.52
C ALA A 783 4.45 -3.90 34.69
N VAL A 784 3.64 -4.95 34.52
CA VAL A 784 3.44 -5.98 35.57
C VAL A 784 4.70 -6.84 35.72
N TRP A 785 5.34 -7.27 34.64
CA TRP A 785 6.49 -8.17 34.71
C TRP A 785 7.81 -7.51 35.14
N ARG A 786 7.92 -6.20 35.03
CA ARG A 786 9.06 -5.45 35.57
C ARG A 786 9.03 -5.25 37.09
N GLU A 787 7.88 -5.42 37.72
CA GLU A 787 7.73 -5.30 39.16
C GLU A 787 8.01 -6.65 39.87
N GLU A 788 8.44 -6.63 41.15
CA GLU A 788 8.89 -7.82 41.89
C GLU A 788 7.82 -8.90 42.16
N ASN A 789 6.56 -8.68 41.77
CA ASN A 789 5.42 -9.57 42.04
C ASN A 789 4.84 -10.27 40.79
N SER A 790 5.67 -10.57 39.81
CA SER A 790 5.26 -11.03 38.47
C SER A 790 4.33 -12.28 38.47
N GLU A 791 4.58 -13.28 39.32
CA GLU A 791 3.82 -14.54 39.36
C GLU A 791 2.38 -14.31 39.86
N THR A 792 2.17 -13.55 40.91
CA THR A 792 0.84 -13.24 41.48
C THR A 792 0.03 -12.35 40.52
N ALA A 793 0.68 -11.41 39.85
CA ALA A 793 0.06 -10.51 38.91
C ALA A 793 -0.34 -11.27 37.61
N THR A 794 0.49 -12.23 37.16
CA THR A 794 0.19 -13.10 36.03
C THR A 794 -1.01 -13.99 36.31
N ASP A 795 -1.12 -14.54 37.50
CA ASP A 795 -2.28 -15.33 37.94
C ASP A 795 -3.55 -14.48 38.04
N GLY A 796 -3.43 -13.23 38.49
CA GLY A 796 -4.53 -12.25 38.50
C GLY A 796 -5.00 -11.91 37.07
N ALA A 797 -4.05 -11.62 36.18
CA ALA A 797 -4.32 -11.36 34.76
C ALA A 797 -4.96 -12.57 34.07
N TRP A 798 -4.45 -13.77 34.33
CA TRP A 798 -5.03 -15.02 33.86
C TRP A 798 -6.51 -15.16 34.25
N ARG A 799 -6.83 -15.00 35.53
CA ARG A 799 -8.23 -15.08 36.04
C ARG A 799 -9.13 -14.05 35.35
N ALA A 800 -8.64 -12.84 35.13
CA ALA A 800 -9.39 -11.80 34.44
C ALA A 800 -9.63 -12.13 32.96
N ILE A 801 -8.65 -12.70 32.26
CA ILE A 801 -8.79 -13.17 30.86
C ILE A 801 -9.73 -14.36 30.77
N GLU A 802 -9.55 -15.34 31.66
CA GLU A 802 -10.39 -16.53 31.74
C GLU A 802 -11.86 -16.20 32.02
N GLY A 803 -12.12 -15.34 33.02
CA GLY A 803 -13.45 -14.91 33.41
C GLY A 803 -14.17 -14.01 32.42
N PHE A 804 -13.50 -13.54 31.35
CA PHE A 804 -14.11 -12.65 30.38
C PHE A 804 -15.07 -13.41 29.45
N GLU A 805 -16.37 -13.08 29.52
CA GLU A 805 -17.43 -13.67 28.68
C GLU A 805 -17.61 -12.88 27.38
N THR A 806 -17.48 -13.54 26.24
CA THR A 806 -17.69 -12.95 24.91
C THR A 806 -18.13 -14.01 23.91
N ASN A 807 -18.95 -13.61 22.94
CA ASN A 807 -19.36 -14.47 21.81
C ASN A 807 -18.19 -14.85 20.87
N LEU A 808 -17.02 -14.19 21.03
CA LEU A 808 -15.79 -14.41 20.24
C LEU A 808 -14.68 -15.06 21.08
N GLN A 809 -15.04 -15.86 22.07
CA GLN A 809 -14.12 -16.45 23.08
C GLN A 809 -12.89 -17.14 22.49
N GLY A 810 -13.06 -17.90 21.39
CA GLY A 810 -11.97 -18.69 20.79
C GLY A 810 -10.82 -17.85 20.19
N MET A 811 -11.05 -16.58 19.81
CA MET A 811 -10.03 -15.76 19.16
C MET A 811 -9.41 -14.70 20.07
N LEU A 812 -10.16 -14.09 20.98
CA LEU A 812 -9.70 -12.94 21.76
C LEU A 812 -8.82 -13.32 22.95
N LYS A 813 -9.12 -14.44 23.63
CA LYS A 813 -8.38 -14.85 24.82
C LYS A 813 -6.92 -15.23 24.54
N PRO A 814 -6.62 -16.05 23.51
CA PRO A 814 -5.22 -16.34 23.16
C PRO A 814 -4.40 -15.09 22.86
N PHE A 815 -4.95 -14.19 22.05
CA PHE A 815 -4.28 -12.94 21.72
C PHE A 815 -4.03 -12.04 22.93
N ALA A 816 -5.03 -11.89 23.80
CA ALA A 816 -4.91 -11.07 24.99
C ALA A 816 -3.80 -11.58 25.91
N LEU A 817 -3.77 -12.91 26.16
CA LEU A 817 -2.73 -13.51 27.01
C LEU A 817 -1.33 -13.43 26.35
N LYS A 818 -1.26 -13.70 25.05
CA LYS A 818 0.00 -13.55 24.31
C LYS A 818 0.59 -12.14 24.47
N TYR A 819 -0.17 -11.09 24.18
CA TYR A 819 0.31 -9.72 24.29
C TYR A 819 0.69 -9.36 25.73
N PHE A 820 -0.05 -9.87 26.72
CA PHE A 820 0.28 -9.67 28.12
C PHE A 820 1.62 -10.36 28.53
N LEU A 821 1.92 -11.51 27.93
CA LEU A 821 3.14 -12.28 28.19
C LEU A 821 4.33 -11.87 27.30
N ASP A 822 4.15 -11.00 26.31
CA ASP A 822 5.15 -10.70 25.27
C ASP A 822 6.51 -10.33 25.87
N TYR A 823 6.53 -9.43 26.86
CA TYR A 823 7.75 -9.06 27.57
C TYR A 823 8.38 -10.22 28.35
N ALA A 824 7.56 -11.03 29.01
CA ALA A 824 8.03 -12.17 29.78
C ALA A 824 8.57 -13.30 28.90
N ILE A 825 8.01 -13.49 27.71
CA ILE A 825 8.50 -14.44 26.71
C ILE A 825 9.92 -14.07 26.29
N GLU A 826 10.19 -12.79 26.07
CA GLU A 826 11.51 -12.30 25.66
C GLU A 826 12.57 -12.40 26.78
N HIS A 827 12.21 -12.14 28.05
CA HIS A 827 13.16 -12.01 29.16
C HIS A 827 13.25 -13.25 30.07
N CYS A 828 12.15 -14.04 30.16
CA CYS A 828 12.07 -15.25 30.99
C CYS A 828 11.21 -16.36 30.34
N GLY A 829 11.38 -16.58 29.03
CA GLY A 829 10.57 -17.48 28.24
C GLY A 829 10.47 -18.91 28.77
N ASP A 830 11.54 -19.45 29.35
CA ASP A 830 11.56 -20.78 29.96
C ASP A 830 10.54 -20.92 31.10
N ALA A 831 10.42 -19.90 31.94
CA ALA A 831 9.43 -19.88 33.03
C ALA A 831 8.00 -19.76 32.47
N VAL A 832 7.82 -18.97 31.40
CA VAL A 832 6.53 -18.81 30.72
C VAL A 832 6.08 -20.12 30.10
N ALA A 833 6.96 -20.86 29.37
CA ALA A 833 6.63 -22.14 28.76
C ALA A 833 6.23 -23.19 29.83
N SER A 834 6.98 -23.26 30.93
CA SER A 834 6.66 -24.18 32.04
C SER A 834 5.37 -23.80 32.75
N TRP A 835 5.14 -22.49 32.97
CA TRP A 835 3.89 -21.99 33.55
C TRP A 835 2.68 -22.32 32.67
N LEU A 836 2.77 -22.08 31.35
CA LEU A 836 1.71 -22.44 30.38
C LEU A 836 1.42 -23.93 30.41
N ALA A 837 2.46 -24.79 30.45
CA ALA A 837 2.30 -26.25 30.50
C ALA A 837 1.58 -26.70 31.78
N SER A 838 2.02 -26.20 32.94
CA SER A 838 1.41 -26.52 34.23
C SER A 838 -0.07 -26.08 34.28
N ARG A 839 -0.38 -24.87 33.74
CA ARG A 839 -1.78 -24.42 33.66
C ARG A 839 -2.62 -25.22 32.69
N SER A 840 -2.08 -25.65 31.55
CA SER A 840 -2.78 -26.51 30.59
C SER A 840 -3.12 -27.87 31.17
N MET A 841 -2.33 -28.34 32.15
CA MET A 841 -2.56 -29.64 32.81
C MET A 841 -3.50 -29.55 34.03
N GLN A 842 -3.73 -28.37 34.58
CA GLN A 842 -4.65 -28.15 35.68
C GLN A 842 -6.12 -28.25 35.17
N ASP A 843 -6.94 -29.05 35.81
CA ASP A 843 -8.38 -29.20 35.56
C ASP A 843 -8.76 -29.71 34.16
N GLY A 844 -7.88 -30.43 33.48
CA GLY A 844 -8.17 -31.01 32.16
C GLY A 844 -8.33 -29.95 31.04
N ARG A 845 -7.65 -28.83 31.12
CA ARG A 845 -7.84 -27.65 30.29
C ARG A 845 -7.10 -27.63 28.94
N LEU A 846 -6.63 -28.75 28.45
CA LEU A 846 -6.09 -28.85 27.08
C LEU A 846 -7.09 -28.39 26.00
N ALA A 847 -8.39 -28.38 26.34
CA ALA A 847 -9.43 -27.87 25.46
C ALA A 847 -9.61 -26.33 25.51
N ASP A 848 -8.92 -25.64 26.42
CA ASP A 848 -8.93 -24.18 26.54
C ASP A 848 -7.95 -23.55 25.54
N PHE A 849 -7.93 -22.23 25.49
CA PHE A 849 -7.12 -21.42 24.57
C PHE A 849 -5.60 -21.39 24.86
N LEU A 850 -5.13 -22.02 25.96
CA LEU A 850 -3.69 -22.01 26.32
C LEU A 850 -2.79 -22.68 25.27
N PRO A 851 -3.19 -23.81 24.64
CA PRO A 851 -2.41 -24.37 23.54
C PRO A 851 -2.28 -23.42 22.34
N ASP A 852 -3.29 -22.56 22.09
CA ASP A 852 -3.23 -21.57 21.03
C ASP A 852 -2.23 -20.46 21.35
N VAL A 853 -2.12 -20.05 22.62
CA VAL A 853 -1.06 -19.11 23.05
C VAL A 853 0.33 -19.72 22.88
N ALA A 854 0.47 -21.01 23.21
CA ALA A 854 1.75 -21.70 23.05
C ALA A 854 2.18 -21.84 21.59
N MET A 855 1.24 -21.81 20.63
CA MET A 855 1.58 -21.79 19.20
C MET A 855 2.32 -20.54 18.78
N GLU A 856 2.13 -19.45 19.49
CA GLU A 856 2.75 -18.17 19.18
C GLU A 856 4.14 -17.97 19.86
N LEU A 857 4.57 -18.92 20.68
CA LEU A 857 5.90 -18.90 21.30
C LEU A 857 7.02 -19.08 20.25
N PRO A 858 8.25 -18.61 20.50
CA PRO A 858 9.44 -19.02 19.76
C PRO A 858 9.60 -20.56 19.75
N GLU A 859 10.19 -21.11 18.70
CA GLU A 859 10.27 -22.58 18.51
C GLU A 859 10.88 -23.33 19.70
N ASN A 860 12.00 -22.85 20.22
CA ASN A 860 12.64 -23.45 21.38
C ASN A 860 11.74 -23.49 22.63
N LEU A 861 10.88 -22.50 22.79
CA LEU A 861 9.90 -22.45 23.87
C LEU A 861 8.69 -23.34 23.62
N LYS A 862 8.28 -23.53 22.34
CA LYS A 862 7.27 -24.51 21.95
C LYS A 862 7.72 -25.93 22.28
N VAL A 863 8.97 -26.29 21.94
CA VAL A 863 9.57 -27.58 22.32
C VAL A 863 9.48 -27.77 23.83
N LYS A 864 9.94 -26.77 24.59
CA LYS A 864 9.90 -26.83 26.05
C LYS A 864 8.50 -26.95 26.61
N TYR A 865 7.52 -26.23 26.05
CA TYR A 865 6.10 -26.34 26.43
C TYR A 865 5.59 -27.77 26.25
N ILE A 866 5.81 -28.41 25.10
CA ILE A 866 5.34 -29.76 24.79
C ILE A 866 6.03 -30.78 25.69
N VAL A 867 7.35 -30.65 25.87
CA VAL A 867 8.13 -31.55 26.76
C VAL A 867 7.62 -31.45 28.19
N SER A 868 7.36 -30.20 28.68
CA SER A 868 6.79 -30.00 30.02
C SER A 868 5.39 -30.61 30.17
N LEU A 869 4.52 -30.47 29.17
CA LEU A 869 3.20 -31.15 29.17
C LEU A 869 3.32 -32.65 29.33
N CYS A 870 4.22 -33.30 28.57
CA CYS A 870 4.46 -34.74 28.66
C CYS A 870 5.04 -35.12 30.03
N GLN A 871 5.91 -34.30 30.63
CA GLN A 871 6.47 -34.54 31.97
C GLN A 871 5.43 -34.38 33.08
N GLU A 872 4.50 -33.46 32.95
CA GLU A 872 3.36 -33.24 33.86
C GLU A 872 2.26 -34.34 33.73
N GLY A 873 2.42 -35.28 32.80
CA GLY A 873 1.55 -36.45 32.70
C GLY A 873 0.50 -36.43 31.57
N LEU A 874 0.68 -35.57 30.56
CA LEU A 874 -0.14 -35.56 29.34
C LEU A 874 -0.12 -36.98 28.72
N SER A 875 -1.27 -37.54 28.40
CA SER A 875 -1.34 -38.83 27.71
C SER A 875 -0.99 -38.71 26.23
N SER A 876 -0.50 -39.81 25.62
CA SER A 876 -0.21 -39.86 24.19
C SER A 876 -1.44 -39.56 23.29
N GLU A 877 -2.66 -39.90 23.75
CA GLU A 877 -3.89 -39.58 23.02
C GLU A 877 -4.26 -38.08 23.11
N GLU A 878 -3.97 -37.43 24.22
CA GLU A 878 -4.17 -35.99 24.37
C GLU A 878 -3.11 -35.19 23.58
N LEU A 879 -1.90 -35.74 23.47
CA LEU A 879 -0.84 -35.10 22.66
C LEU A 879 -1.26 -34.91 21.19
N LYS A 880 -2.07 -35.84 20.64
CA LYS A 880 -2.66 -35.70 19.29
C LYS A 880 -3.57 -34.47 19.14
N LYS A 881 -4.07 -33.90 20.23
CA LYS A 881 -4.99 -32.76 20.22
C LYS A 881 -4.26 -31.43 20.42
N VAL A 882 -2.95 -31.46 20.71
CA VAL A 882 -2.18 -30.22 20.92
C VAL A 882 -1.97 -29.50 19.58
N PRO A 883 -2.51 -28.28 19.38
CA PRO A 883 -2.49 -27.57 18.09
C PRO A 883 -1.08 -27.42 17.53
N VAL A 884 -0.07 -27.18 18.37
CA VAL A 884 1.33 -27.00 17.96
C VAL A 884 1.86 -28.19 17.16
N ILE A 885 1.34 -29.41 17.41
CA ILE A 885 1.72 -30.63 16.70
C ILE A 885 0.85 -30.84 15.45
N MET A 886 -0.45 -30.58 15.54
CA MET A 886 -1.44 -30.97 14.54
C MET A 886 -1.84 -29.86 13.56
N SER A 887 -1.73 -28.58 13.94
CA SER A 887 -2.13 -27.50 13.04
C SER A 887 -1.02 -27.14 12.06
N TYR A 888 -1.40 -27.00 10.80
CA TYR A 888 -0.62 -26.25 9.82
C TYR A 888 -0.65 -24.78 10.26
N PHE A 889 0.51 -24.13 10.34
CA PHE A 889 0.60 -22.74 10.74
C PHE A 889 -0.38 -21.90 9.92
N GLY A 890 -1.26 -21.17 10.60
CA GLY A 890 -2.19 -20.22 9.97
C GLY A 890 -1.53 -18.92 9.48
N ALA A 891 -0.25 -18.98 9.15
CA ALA A 891 0.47 -17.87 8.53
C ALA A 891 0.18 -17.88 7.03
N SER A 892 -0.23 -16.73 6.49
CA SER A 892 -0.20 -16.51 5.05
C SER A 892 1.28 -16.43 4.63
N TRP A 893 1.69 -17.35 3.77
CA TRP A 893 3.04 -17.31 3.16
C TRP A 893 2.91 -16.99 1.67
N SER A 894 3.97 -16.46 1.12
CA SER A 894 4.19 -16.34 -0.32
C SER A 894 5.36 -17.26 -0.68
N GLY A 895 5.22 -18.07 -1.74
CA GLY A 895 6.22 -19.04 -2.16
C GLY A 895 5.90 -20.49 -1.77
N SER A 896 6.89 -21.38 -1.80
CA SER A 896 6.76 -22.81 -1.54
C SER A 896 6.32 -23.13 -0.10
N GLU A 897 5.35 -24.05 0.05
CA GLU A 897 4.93 -24.60 1.36
C GLU A 897 5.96 -25.60 1.91
N ILE A 898 6.77 -26.20 1.05
CA ILE A 898 7.68 -27.31 1.39
C ILE A 898 8.67 -26.96 2.50
N PRO A 899 9.37 -25.79 2.48
CA PRO A 899 10.28 -25.42 3.56
C PRO A 899 9.61 -25.29 4.92
N LEU A 900 8.36 -24.82 4.96
CA LEU A 900 7.59 -24.73 6.20
C LEU A 900 7.23 -26.11 6.75
N LEU A 901 6.87 -27.03 5.87
CA LEU A 901 6.57 -28.41 6.23
C LEU A 901 7.82 -29.15 6.70
N GLN A 902 8.98 -28.90 6.08
CA GLN A 902 10.26 -29.46 6.52
C GLN A 902 10.65 -28.92 7.91
N GLY A 903 10.55 -27.60 8.14
CA GLY A 903 10.79 -27.00 9.47
C GLY A 903 9.89 -27.61 10.55
N LYS A 904 8.66 -28.01 10.19
CA LYS A 904 7.78 -28.72 11.11
C LYS A 904 8.27 -30.13 11.44
N ILE A 905 8.86 -30.85 10.50
CA ILE A 905 9.48 -32.15 10.76
C ILE A 905 10.63 -31.96 11.75
N ASP A 906 11.53 -31.01 11.47
CA ASP A 906 12.70 -30.71 12.31
C ASP A 906 12.27 -30.37 13.74
N PHE A 907 11.22 -29.55 13.90
CA PHE A 907 10.61 -29.22 15.19
C PHE A 907 10.10 -30.45 15.94
N ILE A 908 9.36 -31.35 15.26
CA ILE A 908 8.82 -32.57 15.90
C ILE A 908 9.97 -33.51 16.28
N GLU A 909 11.02 -33.62 15.48
CA GLU A 909 12.22 -34.39 15.77
C GLU A 909 12.94 -33.85 17.01
N GLU A 910 13.06 -32.54 17.17
CA GLU A 910 13.61 -31.91 18.37
C GLU A 910 12.79 -32.21 19.61
N VAL A 911 11.46 -32.25 19.52
CA VAL A 911 10.58 -32.70 20.64
C VAL A 911 10.84 -34.15 20.99
N ILE A 912 11.02 -35.02 19.99
CA ILE A 912 11.31 -36.47 20.20
C ILE A 912 12.64 -36.63 20.94
N GLU A 913 13.69 -35.88 20.55
CA GLU A 913 15.01 -35.92 21.20
C GLU A 913 14.95 -35.49 22.67
N ASN A 914 14.09 -34.52 23.01
CA ASN A 914 13.88 -34.03 24.37
C ASN A 914 12.93 -34.87 25.23
N LEU A 915 12.42 -35.99 24.71
CA LEU A 915 11.59 -36.99 25.42
C LEU A 915 12.29 -38.35 25.55
N PRO A 916 13.46 -38.43 26.21
CA PRO A 916 14.20 -39.70 26.34
C PRO A 916 13.52 -40.69 27.29
N GLY A 917 13.82 -41.98 27.10
CA GLY A 917 13.43 -43.04 28.02
C GLY A 917 12.15 -43.76 27.66
N VAL A 918 11.93 -44.87 28.38
CA VAL A 918 10.86 -45.83 28.09
C VAL A 918 9.47 -45.26 28.44
N ALA A 919 9.39 -44.34 29.37
CA ALA A 919 8.12 -43.71 29.78
C ALA A 919 7.44 -42.96 28.62
N PHE A 920 8.20 -42.43 27.67
CA PHE A 920 7.68 -41.61 26.55
C PHE A 920 7.57 -42.36 25.22
N ILE A 921 7.75 -43.68 25.17
CA ILE A 921 7.67 -44.44 23.91
C ILE A 921 6.38 -44.16 23.16
N ARG A 922 5.22 -44.16 23.85
CA ARG A 922 3.91 -43.94 23.19
C ARG A 922 3.77 -42.51 22.65
N HIS A 923 4.38 -41.52 23.32
CA HIS A 923 4.41 -40.12 22.87
C HIS A 923 5.25 -40.01 21.60
N ARG A 924 6.44 -40.64 21.58
CA ARG A 924 7.30 -40.65 20.37
C ARG A 924 6.60 -41.33 19.19
N MET A 925 5.90 -42.41 19.36
CA MET A 925 5.13 -43.07 18.29
C MET A 925 4.09 -42.08 17.67
N VAL A 926 3.38 -41.31 18.50
CA VAL A 926 2.43 -40.30 18.02
C VAL A 926 3.14 -39.19 17.22
N LEU A 927 4.29 -38.78 17.66
CA LEU A 927 5.10 -37.76 16.98
C LEU A 927 5.67 -38.28 15.64
N GLU A 928 6.11 -39.54 15.60
CA GLU A 928 6.55 -40.22 14.38
C GLU A 928 5.39 -40.36 13.35
N ASP A 929 4.16 -40.66 13.83
CA ASP A 929 2.97 -40.69 12.98
C ASP A 929 2.66 -39.27 12.42
N ALA A 930 2.87 -38.20 13.22
CA ALA A 930 2.71 -36.83 12.77
C ALA A 930 3.74 -36.47 11.68
N ILE A 931 5.02 -36.84 11.84
CA ILE A 931 6.07 -36.68 10.79
C ILE A 931 5.65 -37.40 9.50
N ALA A 932 5.15 -38.63 9.58
CA ALA A 932 4.70 -39.35 8.39
C ALA A 932 3.51 -38.67 7.69
N SER A 933 2.66 -37.98 8.44
CA SER A 933 1.57 -37.16 7.88
C SER A 933 2.09 -35.89 7.17
N VAL A 934 3.09 -35.21 7.75
CA VAL A 934 3.71 -34.03 7.14
C VAL A 934 4.46 -34.43 5.87
N LYS A 935 5.20 -35.53 5.84
CA LYS A 935 5.87 -36.04 4.64
C LYS A 935 4.90 -36.27 3.48
N ARG A 936 3.73 -36.88 3.74
CA ARG A 936 2.67 -37.02 2.73
C ARG A 936 2.17 -35.65 2.22
N ARG A 937 2.10 -34.64 3.10
CA ARG A 937 1.69 -33.29 2.67
C ARG A 937 2.75 -32.64 1.78
N ILE A 938 4.05 -32.87 2.03
CA ILE A 938 5.15 -32.42 1.15
C ILE A 938 4.96 -33.03 -0.24
N GLU A 939 4.70 -34.34 -0.34
CA GLU A 939 4.43 -34.96 -1.64
C GLU A 939 3.28 -34.30 -2.41
N TYR A 940 2.20 -33.91 -1.70
CA TYR A 940 1.11 -33.14 -2.32
C TYR A 940 1.52 -31.72 -2.73
N ALA A 941 2.31 -31.05 -1.89
CA ALA A 941 2.79 -29.70 -2.18
C ALA A 941 3.71 -29.67 -3.39
N GLU A 942 4.59 -30.67 -3.55
CA GLU A 942 5.47 -30.83 -4.75
C GLU A 942 4.65 -30.90 -6.04
N VAL A 943 3.55 -31.65 -6.04
CA VAL A 943 2.64 -31.74 -7.21
C VAL A 943 1.93 -30.42 -7.45
N ASP A 944 1.45 -29.76 -6.38
CA ASP A 944 0.72 -28.50 -6.49
C ASP A 944 1.62 -27.38 -7.01
N GLU A 945 2.86 -27.29 -6.54
CA GLU A 945 3.86 -26.32 -7.00
C GLU A 945 4.32 -26.57 -8.44
N PHE A 946 4.37 -27.83 -8.85
CA PHE A 946 4.66 -28.17 -10.26
C PHE A 946 3.53 -27.72 -11.20
N LEU A 947 2.28 -27.81 -10.74
CA LEU A 947 1.10 -27.37 -11.51
C LEU A 947 0.94 -25.86 -11.55
N HIS A 948 1.35 -25.19 -10.49
CA HIS A 948 1.17 -23.75 -10.28
C HIS A 948 2.51 -23.11 -9.84
N PRO A 949 3.53 -23.11 -10.72
CA PRO A 949 4.82 -22.50 -10.37
C PRO A 949 4.61 -21.02 -10.04
N PHE A 950 5.21 -20.60 -8.91
CA PHE A 950 5.07 -19.26 -8.33
C PHE A 950 5.58 -18.14 -9.22
#